data_c6cee4427d111be313a6af974dc218c1
#
_entry.id   c6cee4427d111be313a6af974dc218c1
#
_cell.length_a   1.000
_cell.length_b   1.000
_cell.length_c   1.000
_cell.angle_alpha   90.00
_cell.angle_beta   90.00
_cell.angle_gamma   90.00
#
_symmetry.space_group_name_H-M   'P 1'
#
loop_
_entity.id
_entity.type
_entity.pdbx_description
1 polymer ?
#
loop_
_entity_poly.entity_id
_entity_poly.type
_entity_poly.pdbx_seq_one_letter_code
_entity_poly.pdbx_strand_id
1 'polypeptide(L)'
;YFFQYTHCLVNIQIMTWKQYLKQLQVQYHLTKHHLVSSIEATYHLRRILKEESFHCFDMDHPLPFIKELFPLIQDYEHYQTNYPTMNHEKIDDFMHIYHSLLQSLDNETHLTIESIFNHVNFTHHDTLIIEADSLYMTQSQKLIERLSKTCEVICLYTYQDDERLFNLPYQSFCQDSHIIDQPNILTDHLFDYEPVPQQDNHHMYTFVAGTPYQEIQRVVYTIYQKVVDEKKHFRDFTIIYPQQSYRDDLLYVLDSLHIPHSLPHQKQRQYEHSYQCILQQLQQSSSSCFHDIAMELLTLNLDADYIHYFNEISELKGHITPEEFKEFFQMTFPQTIQSSEKKQDEVHVCMIGEESYFPQTHRFILGMNETILPQSIKDTALLLDEDIELLRKQQISSPLTTSELLGIHQNHILKLLSTPYDTLTISYPMTSLTGETLLPSSLYKQLTNMFTFQKLPALEFLPIEDFYVQGGQSSDKYILNKHIAQYQATKNQPVQLPIDLAQNLYSSYLSVSQIETYNKCPFLYFIQYGLGVFPPQEQKLMPNELGSLIHYVLSMTIDQEKDINHLVDQYIHDHDILQQKISQQPLNQFFIEQLTDDLHMTLKVLKYFLKTGHFQVEYKEKKVQDQIHDIAFKGFVDRIDTYDHYVSIIDYKSSAKNIDLNLAMQGFQIQMLIYLDMVTKMTQKDPGAVLYFNTKKRILSVQQNMNKPIEEDEWMKQYRYGGYVIDDGSHQSLLNLDPTFDKRSSLIPVTYVKSKDEYKGQILTIEQLHILFDKISEHIYELYQHMMEGHIEIAPKGSDQKATHTLVNPCFYCPYHSVCSFDVFYNDYQLVEFLDVDSILGGEEDAI
;
A
#
# COMPACT_ATOMS: atom_id res chain seq x y z
N TYR A 1 21.92 -31.79 16.85
CA TYR A 1 21.45 -33.09 17.35
C TYR A 1 22.63 -34.09 17.47
N PHE A 2 23.36 -34.40 16.41
CA PHE A 2 24.52 -35.27 16.42
C PHE A 2 25.63 -34.83 17.41
N PHE A 3 25.91 -33.53 17.45
CA PHE A 3 26.92 -32.98 18.36
C PHE A 3 26.54 -33.12 19.83
N GLN A 4 25.25 -33.03 20.17
CA GLN A 4 24.77 -33.23 21.53
C GLN A 4 25.01 -34.67 22.03
N TYR A 5 25.00 -35.65 21.13
CA TYR A 5 25.17 -37.05 21.51
C TYR A 5 26.62 -37.56 21.40
N THR A 6 27.40 -37.04 20.46
CA THR A 6 28.75 -37.58 20.19
C THR A 6 29.88 -36.62 20.56
N HIS A 7 29.59 -35.36 20.78
CA HIS A 7 30.57 -34.29 21.05
C HIS A 7 31.70 -34.18 20.02
N CYS A 8 31.62 -34.93 18.91
CA CYS A 8 32.61 -34.92 17.86
C CYS A 8 31.96 -35.27 16.49
N LEU A 9 32.22 -34.46 15.52
CA LEU A 9 31.83 -34.70 14.12
C LEU A 9 33.07 -35.09 13.33
N VAL A 10 33.16 -36.35 12.95
CA VAL A 10 34.27 -36.87 12.14
C VAL A 10 33.73 -37.40 10.82
N ASN A 11 34.35 -37.00 9.71
CA ASN A 11 33.95 -37.37 8.36
C ASN A 11 32.53 -36.94 7.97
N ILE A 12 32.04 -35.86 8.52
CA ILE A 12 30.76 -35.25 8.14
C ILE A 12 31.04 -33.92 7.46
N GLN A 13 30.47 -33.75 6.26
CA GLN A 13 30.48 -32.49 5.54
C GLN A 13 29.09 -31.86 5.66
N ILE A 14 29.03 -30.62 6.13
CA ILE A 14 27.81 -29.85 6.21
C ILE A 14 27.87 -28.82 5.08
N MET A 15 26.87 -28.83 4.21
CA MET A 15 26.78 -27.91 3.07
C MET A 15 25.33 -27.61 2.71
N THR A 16 25.13 -26.52 2.00
CA THR A 16 23.81 -26.21 1.42
C THR A 16 23.51 -27.16 0.25
N TRP A 17 22.22 -27.35 -0.05
CA TRP A 17 21.78 -28.09 -1.22
C TRP A 17 22.49 -27.62 -2.51
N LYS A 18 22.57 -26.30 -2.68
CA LYS A 18 23.28 -25.69 -3.82
C LYS A 18 24.78 -26.04 -3.88
N GLN A 19 25.44 -26.08 -2.71
CA GLN A 19 26.87 -26.50 -2.66
C GLN A 19 27.03 -27.97 -2.98
N TYR A 20 26.13 -28.80 -2.51
CA TYR A 20 26.13 -30.25 -2.83
C TYR A 20 25.94 -30.50 -4.33
N LEU A 21 24.98 -29.79 -4.95
CA LEU A 21 24.77 -29.90 -6.41
C LEU A 21 26.01 -29.50 -7.20
N LYS A 22 26.69 -28.40 -6.81
CA LYS A 22 27.97 -28.03 -7.43
C LYS A 22 29.05 -29.11 -7.25
N GLN A 23 29.11 -29.74 -6.08
CA GLN A 23 30.04 -30.86 -5.86
C GLN A 23 29.73 -32.06 -6.79
N LEU A 24 28.45 -32.40 -6.95
CA LEU A 24 28.02 -33.43 -7.89
C LEU A 24 28.39 -33.06 -9.35
N GLN A 25 28.17 -31.79 -9.76
CA GLN A 25 28.57 -31.34 -11.10
C GLN A 25 30.07 -31.52 -11.36
N VAL A 26 30.92 -31.20 -10.36
CA VAL A 26 32.37 -31.42 -10.48
C VAL A 26 32.70 -32.89 -10.52
N GLN A 27 32.10 -33.69 -9.64
CA GLN A 27 32.35 -35.14 -9.54
C GLN A 27 32.00 -35.90 -10.82
N TYR A 28 30.89 -35.50 -11.48
CA TYR A 28 30.42 -36.15 -12.69
C TYR A 28 30.82 -35.43 -14.00
N HIS A 29 31.79 -34.51 -13.91
CA HIS A 29 32.30 -33.71 -15.04
C HIS A 29 31.24 -32.91 -15.81
N LEU A 30 30.22 -32.41 -15.10
CA LEU A 30 29.12 -31.61 -15.62
C LEU A 30 29.31 -30.09 -15.43
N THR A 31 30.52 -29.63 -15.25
CA THR A 31 30.83 -28.22 -14.92
C THR A 31 30.49 -27.25 -16.04
N LYS A 32 30.30 -27.72 -17.25
CA LYS A 32 29.81 -26.88 -18.37
C LYS A 32 28.29 -26.71 -18.37
N HIS A 33 27.58 -27.68 -17.81
CA HIS A 33 26.13 -27.62 -17.71
C HIS A 33 25.72 -26.66 -16.60
N HIS A 34 24.82 -25.72 -16.88
CA HIS A 34 24.36 -24.72 -15.94
C HIS A 34 22.86 -24.49 -16.08
N LEU A 35 22.29 -23.89 -15.05
CA LEU A 35 20.91 -23.42 -15.12
C LEU A 35 20.85 -22.12 -15.93
N VAL A 36 19.79 -21.99 -16.72
CA VAL A 36 19.52 -20.79 -17.48
C VAL A 36 19.55 -19.56 -16.56
N SER A 37 20.31 -18.56 -16.92
CA SER A 37 20.38 -17.30 -16.20
C SER A 37 19.12 -16.46 -16.43
N SER A 38 18.87 -15.50 -15.56
CA SER A 38 17.77 -14.53 -15.76
C SER A 38 17.95 -13.73 -17.04
N ILE A 39 19.20 -13.47 -17.46
CA ILE A 39 19.52 -12.78 -18.70
C ILE A 39 19.11 -13.63 -19.90
N GLU A 40 19.60 -14.87 -19.96
CA GLU A 40 19.29 -15.82 -21.04
C GLU A 40 17.79 -16.09 -21.14
N ALA A 41 17.14 -16.39 -20.01
CA ALA A 41 15.71 -16.65 -19.98
C ALA A 41 14.89 -15.46 -20.47
N THR A 42 15.19 -14.27 -19.97
CA THR A 42 14.48 -13.04 -20.37
C THR A 42 14.71 -12.74 -21.85
N TYR A 43 15.93 -12.94 -22.35
CA TYR A 43 16.26 -12.75 -23.74
C TYR A 43 15.46 -13.69 -24.66
N HIS A 44 15.48 -15.00 -24.35
CA HIS A 44 14.78 -16.00 -25.15
C HIS A 44 13.26 -15.83 -25.10
N LEU A 45 12.70 -15.65 -23.90
CA LEU A 45 11.26 -15.43 -23.74
C LEU A 45 10.78 -14.15 -24.44
N ARG A 46 11.54 -13.04 -24.33
CA ARG A 46 11.22 -11.82 -25.06
C ARG A 46 11.17 -12.05 -26.58
N ARG A 47 12.12 -12.80 -27.10
CA ARG A 47 12.16 -13.15 -28.54
C ARG A 47 10.94 -13.97 -28.92
N ILE A 48 10.65 -15.03 -28.19
CA ILE A 48 9.51 -15.93 -28.43
C ILE A 48 8.19 -15.13 -28.40
N LEU A 49 7.96 -14.34 -27.38
CA LEU A 49 6.74 -13.56 -27.22
C LEU A 49 6.56 -12.44 -28.26
N LYS A 50 7.63 -11.98 -28.92
CA LYS A 50 7.57 -11.00 -30.02
C LYS A 50 7.49 -11.62 -31.41
N GLU A 51 8.05 -12.80 -31.64
CA GLU A 51 8.17 -13.43 -32.97
C GLU A 51 7.05 -14.45 -33.25
N GLU A 52 6.46 -15.02 -32.19
CA GLU A 52 5.41 -16.02 -32.30
C GLU A 52 4.04 -15.42 -31.89
N SER A 53 2.96 -15.98 -32.41
CA SER A 53 1.60 -15.50 -32.11
C SER A 53 0.92 -16.41 -31.09
N PHE A 54 0.27 -15.81 -30.09
CA PHE A 54 -0.42 -16.48 -29.00
C PHE A 54 -1.88 -16.03 -28.94
N HIS A 55 -2.77 -16.85 -28.37
CA HIS A 55 -4.18 -16.54 -28.24
C HIS A 55 -4.45 -15.67 -27.00
N CYS A 56 -3.78 -16.02 -25.88
CA CYS A 56 -3.99 -15.36 -24.58
C CYS A 56 -2.84 -14.43 -24.19
N PHE A 57 -1.64 -14.62 -24.75
CA PHE A 57 -0.39 -13.96 -24.35
C PHE A 57 0.22 -13.07 -25.45
N ASP A 58 -0.59 -12.55 -26.35
CA ASP A 58 -0.13 -11.60 -27.37
C ASP A 58 0.08 -10.21 -26.73
N MET A 59 1.35 -9.76 -26.66
CA MET A 59 1.75 -8.56 -25.93
C MET A 59 2.80 -7.74 -26.67
N ASP A 60 2.55 -6.44 -26.79
CA ASP A 60 3.54 -5.49 -27.32
C ASP A 60 4.73 -5.28 -26.37
N HIS A 61 4.50 -5.38 -25.05
CA HIS A 61 5.49 -5.18 -24.00
C HIS A 61 5.66 -6.43 -23.12
N PRO A 62 6.46 -7.43 -23.53
CA PRO A 62 6.53 -8.72 -22.83
C PRO A 62 7.35 -8.73 -21.54
N LEU A 63 8.22 -7.74 -21.28
CA LEU A 63 9.16 -7.78 -20.14
C LEU A 63 8.48 -7.90 -18.75
N PRO A 64 7.46 -7.12 -18.40
CA PRO A 64 6.76 -7.28 -17.12
C PRO A 64 6.10 -8.67 -16.98
N PHE A 65 5.57 -9.19 -18.08
CA PHE A 65 4.96 -10.52 -18.14
C PHE A 65 5.98 -11.64 -17.94
N ILE A 66 7.17 -11.52 -18.52
CA ILE A 66 8.26 -12.50 -18.35
C ILE A 66 8.68 -12.64 -16.88
N LYS A 67 8.64 -11.55 -16.12
CA LYS A 67 8.95 -11.56 -14.68
C LYS A 67 8.05 -12.51 -13.89
N GLU A 68 6.78 -12.58 -14.24
CA GLU A 68 5.81 -13.49 -13.61
C GLU A 68 5.82 -14.90 -14.25
N LEU A 69 6.08 -14.97 -15.55
CA LEU A 69 6.06 -16.21 -16.31
C LEU A 69 7.27 -17.12 -16.04
N PHE A 70 8.47 -16.55 -15.93
CA PHE A 70 9.71 -17.34 -15.81
C PHE A 70 9.77 -18.21 -14.56
N PRO A 71 9.41 -17.75 -13.34
CA PRO A 71 9.31 -18.63 -12.18
C PRO A 71 8.36 -19.80 -12.39
N LEU A 72 7.19 -19.57 -13.00
CA LEU A 72 6.23 -20.64 -13.30
C LEU A 72 6.81 -21.68 -14.28
N ILE A 73 7.57 -21.23 -15.28
CA ILE A 73 8.26 -22.13 -16.22
C ILE A 73 9.34 -22.96 -15.51
N GLN A 74 10.06 -22.38 -14.55
CA GLN A 74 11.06 -23.11 -13.76
C GLN A 74 10.43 -24.18 -12.87
N ASP A 75 9.25 -23.94 -12.34
CA ASP A 75 8.49 -24.91 -11.54
C ASP A 75 7.83 -25.99 -12.40
N TYR A 76 7.75 -25.75 -13.69
CA TYR A 76 7.15 -26.67 -14.66
C TYR A 76 8.19 -27.67 -15.19
N GLU A 77 7.88 -28.94 -15.14
CA GLU A 77 8.77 -30.01 -15.60
C GLU A 77 8.07 -30.96 -16.57
N HIS A 78 8.48 -30.95 -17.81
CA HIS A 78 7.93 -31.88 -18.82
C HIS A 78 9.02 -32.52 -19.64
N TYR A 79 9.06 -33.85 -19.64
CA TYR A 79 10.04 -34.67 -20.39
C TYR A 79 9.55 -35.19 -21.74
N GLN A 80 8.32 -34.91 -22.13
CA GLN A 80 7.77 -35.40 -23.40
C GLN A 80 7.81 -34.34 -24.47
N THR A 81 8.39 -34.67 -25.59
CA THR A 81 8.48 -33.82 -26.80
C THR A 81 7.14 -33.62 -27.51
N ASN A 82 6.12 -34.42 -27.21
CA ASN A 82 4.78 -34.31 -27.76
C ASN A 82 3.76 -34.22 -26.60
N TYR A 83 3.16 -33.09 -26.42
CA TYR A 83 2.03 -32.93 -25.49
C TYR A 83 0.70 -32.95 -26.26
N PRO A 84 -0.37 -33.54 -25.70
CA PRO A 84 -1.69 -33.42 -26.29
C PRO A 84 -2.19 -32.02 -26.22
N THR A 85 -2.76 -31.48 -27.30
CA THR A 85 -3.53 -30.22 -27.27
C THR A 85 -4.67 -30.38 -26.29
N MET A 86 -4.74 -29.50 -25.31
CA MET A 86 -5.72 -29.59 -24.21
C MET A 86 -7.07 -28.98 -24.58
N ASN A 87 -7.22 -28.33 -25.73
CA ASN A 87 -8.33 -27.48 -26.12
C ASN A 87 -8.61 -26.37 -25.08
N HIS A 88 -7.54 -25.89 -24.46
CA HIS A 88 -7.57 -24.81 -23.49
C HIS A 88 -6.53 -23.76 -23.88
N GLU A 89 -6.98 -22.68 -24.50
CA GLU A 89 -6.13 -21.69 -25.17
C GLU A 89 -4.95 -21.19 -24.31
N LYS A 90 -5.20 -20.89 -23.05
CA LYS A 90 -4.20 -20.39 -22.11
C LYS A 90 -3.11 -21.42 -21.76
N ILE A 91 -3.50 -22.67 -21.55
CA ILE A 91 -2.57 -23.76 -21.25
C ILE A 91 -1.78 -24.11 -22.51
N ASP A 92 -2.44 -24.15 -23.66
CA ASP A 92 -1.80 -24.45 -24.95
C ASP A 92 -0.76 -23.38 -25.28
N ASP A 93 -1.03 -22.10 -25.04
CA ASP A 93 -0.07 -20.99 -25.17
C ASP A 93 1.10 -21.14 -24.19
N PHE A 94 0.83 -21.44 -22.91
CA PHE A 94 1.88 -21.65 -21.89
C PHE A 94 2.80 -22.81 -22.29
N MET A 95 2.24 -23.91 -22.75
CA MET A 95 3.00 -25.08 -23.24
C MET A 95 3.81 -24.75 -24.49
N HIS A 96 3.25 -23.96 -25.39
CA HIS A 96 3.95 -23.49 -26.59
C HIS A 96 5.17 -22.65 -26.19
N ILE A 97 5.00 -21.66 -25.31
CA ILE A 97 6.12 -20.84 -24.82
C ILE A 97 7.20 -21.70 -24.17
N TYR A 98 6.81 -22.66 -23.31
CA TYR A 98 7.73 -23.58 -22.66
C TYR A 98 8.56 -24.38 -23.66
N HIS A 99 7.93 -24.95 -24.68
CA HIS A 99 8.63 -25.73 -25.73
C HIS A 99 9.51 -24.86 -26.61
N SER A 100 9.05 -23.70 -27.04
CA SER A 100 9.84 -22.73 -27.79
C SER A 100 11.07 -22.30 -27.01
N LEU A 101 10.93 -22.09 -25.69
CA LEU A 101 12.05 -21.79 -24.81
C LEU A 101 13.05 -22.95 -24.78
N LEU A 102 12.62 -24.20 -24.55
CA LEU A 102 13.49 -25.38 -24.55
C LEU A 102 14.25 -25.55 -25.85
N GLN A 103 13.61 -25.34 -27.00
CA GLN A 103 14.23 -25.41 -28.30
C GLN A 103 15.24 -24.30 -28.59
N SER A 104 15.12 -23.18 -27.89
CA SER A 104 15.99 -22.02 -28.06
C SER A 104 17.27 -22.10 -27.22
N LEU A 105 17.30 -22.95 -26.19
CA LEU A 105 18.46 -23.17 -25.32
C LEU A 105 19.46 -24.13 -25.99
N ASP A 106 20.74 -23.97 -25.66
CA ASP A 106 21.79 -24.90 -26.11
C ASP A 106 21.82 -26.19 -25.27
N ASN A 107 22.68 -27.12 -25.64
CA ASN A 107 22.80 -28.43 -24.98
C ASN A 107 23.44 -28.34 -23.58
N GLU A 108 24.05 -27.21 -23.22
CA GLU A 108 24.74 -27.00 -21.93
C GLU A 108 23.87 -26.20 -20.95
N THR A 109 22.82 -25.52 -21.45
CA THR A 109 21.88 -24.69 -20.68
C THR A 109 20.60 -25.47 -20.36
N HIS A 110 20.23 -25.50 -19.10
CA HIS A 110 19.10 -26.26 -18.56
C HIS A 110 18.12 -25.40 -17.80
N LEU A 111 16.82 -25.69 -17.93
CA LEU A 111 15.78 -24.98 -17.16
C LEU A 111 15.75 -25.42 -15.69
N THR A 112 16.06 -26.71 -15.44
CA THR A 112 15.90 -27.33 -14.13
C THR A 112 17.15 -28.02 -13.66
N ILE A 113 17.30 -28.12 -12.35
CA ILE A 113 18.43 -28.82 -11.70
C ILE A 113 18.43 -30.29 -12.12
N GLU A 114 17.27 -30.95 -12.18
CA GLU A 114 17.18 -32.36 -12.54
C GLU A 114 17.64 -32.62 -13.99
N SER A 115 17.31 -31.69 -14.90
CA SER A 115 17.71 -31.87 -16.31
C SER A 115 19.24 -31.90 -16.50
N ILE A 116 20.00 -31.21 -15.64
CA ILE A 116 21.48 -31.28 -15.65
C ILE A 116 21.96 -32.71 -15.38
N PHE A 117 21.26 -33.45 -14.55
CA PHE A 117 21.65 -34.79 -14.12
C PHE A 117 20.92 -35.93 -14.87
N ASN A 118 20.11 -35.63 -15.87
CA ASN A 118 19.25 -36.59 -16.54
C ASN A 118 19.97 -37.84 -17.07
N HIS A 119 21.20 -37.73 -17.52
CA HIS A 119 21.98 -38.82 -18.11
C HIS A 119 23.01 -39.39 -17.14
N VAL A 120 23.01 -38.92 -15.86
CA VAL A 120 23.97 -39.37 -14.87
C VAL A 120 23.46 -40.62 -14.15
N ASN A 121 24.29 -41.71 -14.18
CA ASN A 121 24.11 -42.83 -13.27
C ASN A 121 24.94 -42.55 -12.00
N PHE A 122 24.30 -42.27 -10.92
CA PHE A 122 24.99 -42.01 -9.65
C PHE A 122 25.64 -43.29 -9.12
N THR A 123 26.87 -43.19 -8.66
CA THR A 123 27.62 -44.28 -8.02
C THR A 123 28.13 -43.80 -6.66
N HIS A 124 27.25 -43.41 -5.78
CA HIS A 124 27.59 -42.95 -4.45
C HIS A 124 27.46 -44.07 -3.43
N HIS A 125 28.33 -44.02 -2.43
CA HIS A 125 28.32 -44.96 -1.32
C HIS A 125 28.22 -44.25 0.05
N ASP A 126 28.06 -42.96 0.03
CA ASP A 126 27.95 -42.15 1.26
C ASP A 126 26.49 -42.09 1.76
N THR A 127 26.30 -41.94 3.05
CA THR A 127 24.98 -41.66 3.62
C THR A 127 24.69 -40.17 3.54
N LEU A 128 23.57 -39.79 2.91
CA LEU A 128 23.10 -38.44 2.80
C LEU A 128 22.01 -38.17 3.86
N ILE A 129 22.21 -37.14 4.68
CA ILE A 129 21.18 -36.67 5.60
C ILE A 129 20.71 -35.31 5.06
N ILE A 130 19.44 -35.22 4.65
CA ILE A 130 18.87 -34.06 3.99
C ILE A 130 17.79 -33.46 4.87
N GLU A 131 17.89 -32.17 5.18
CA GLU A 131 16.77 -31.40 5.67
C GLU A 131 15.84 -31.10 4.52
N ALA A 132 14.65 -31.68 4.56
CA ALA A 132 13.76 -31.72 3.41
C ALA A 132 12.60 -30.70 3.50
N ASP A 133 12.41 -30.04 4.64
CA ASP A 133 11.31 -29.10 4.84
C ASP A 133 11.33 -27.90 3.88
N SER A 134 12.48 -27.56 3.31
CA SER A 134 12.63 -26.49 2.33
C SER A 134 12.62 -26.96 0.87
N LEU A 135 12.52 -28.27 0.63
CA LEU A 135 12.64 -28.86 -0.71
C LEU A 135 11.28 -29.28 -1.29
N TYR A 136 10.38 -28.33 -1.44
CA TYR A 136 9.00 -28.57 -1.94
C TYR A 136 8.93 -28.84 -3.44
N MET A 137 9.96 -28.48 -4.21
CA MET A 137 9.96 -28.61 -5.66
C MET A 137 10.06 -30.07 -6.08
N THR A 138 9.19 -30.49 -6.99
CA THR A 138 9.15 -31.84 -7.58
C THR A 138 10.51 -32.28 -8.13
N GLN A 139 11.29 -31.36 -8.68
CA GLN A 139 12.62 -31.57 -9.23
C GLN A 139 13.63 -32.07 -8.18
N SER A 140 13.66 -31.40 -7.00
CA SER A 140 14.53 -31.84 -5.91
C SER A 140 14.12 -33.20 -5.39
N GLN A 141 12.83 -33.49 -5.34
CA GLN A 141 12.28 -34.78 -4.92
C GLN A 141 12.72 -35.91 -5.85
N LYS A 142 12.59 -35.72 -7.18
CA LYS A 142 13.03 -36.70 -8.18
C LYS A 142 14.54 -36.93 -8.14
N LEU A 143 15.33 -35.88 -7.93
CA LEU A 143 16.78 -36.05 -7.78
C LEU A 143 17.14 -36.86 -6.52
N ILE A 144 16.47 -36.59 -5.38
CA ILE A 144 16.62 -37.35 -4.14
C ILE A 144 16.21 -38.82 -4.36
N GLU A 145 15.10 -39.08 -5.04
CA GLU A 145 14.65 -40.42 -5.38
C GLU A 145 15.70 -41.19 -6.24
N ARG A 146 16.34 -40.51 -7.17
CA ARG A 146 17.41 -41.09 -7.97
C ARG A 146 18.67 -41.37 -7.15
N LEU A 147 19.06 -40.47 -6.27
CA LEU A 147 20.18 -40.67 -5.33
C LEU A 147 19.90 -41.85 -4.39
N SER A 148 18.68 -42.00 -3.89
CA SER A 148 18.28 -43.08 -2.99
C SER A 148 18.41 -44.50 -3.61
N LYS A 149 18.50 -44.60 -4.93
CA LYS A 149 18.76 -45.88 -5.62
C LYS A 149 20.23 -46.37 -5.50
N THR A 150 21.14 -45.46 -5.12
CA THR A 150 22.58 -45.74 -5.12
C THR A 150 23.28 -45.42 -3.80
N CYS A 151 22.68 -44.60 -2.95
CA CYS A 151 23.19 -44.29 -1.61
C CYS A 151 22.05 -44.30 -0.57
N GLU A 152 22.43 -44.46 0.67
CA GLU A 152 21.48 -44.31 1.78
C GLU A 152 21.10 -42.82 1.92
N VAL A 153 19.80 -42.50 1.82
CA VAL A 153 19.29 -41.15 1.97
C VAL A 153 18.34 -41.11 3.15
N ILE A 154 18.62 -40.24 4.13
CA ILE A 154 17.79 -39.99 5.28
C ILE A 154 17.22 -38.60 5.12
N CYS A 155 15.92 -38.49 4.88
CA CYS A 155 15.20 -37.21 4.80
C CYS A 155 14.60 -36.86 6.18
N LEU A 156 14.95 -35.69 6.69
CA LEU A 156 14.38 -35.12 7.90
C LEU A 156 13.34 -34.06 7.51
N TYR A 157 12.13 -34.24 7.93
CA TYR A 157 11.05 -33.29 7.67
C TYR A 157 10.01 -33.26 8.78
N THR A 158 9.30 -32.13 8.90
CA THR A 158 8.21 -31.97 9.86
C THR A 158 6.98 -32.69 9.30
N TYR A 159 6.40 -33.58 10.10
CA TYR A 159 5.21 -34.34 9.74
C TYR A 159 4.14 -34.21 10.82
N GLN A 160 2.90 -34.03 10.41
CA GLN A 160 1.72 -34.18 11.26
C GLN A 160 0.61 -34.87 10.46
N ASP A 161 -0.12 -35.76 11.12
CA ASP A 161 -1.25 -36.49 10.51
C ASP A 161 -2.50 -35.60 10.45
N ASP A 162 -2.44 -34.58 9.61
CA ASP A 162 -3.50 -33.63 9.35
C ASP A 162 -3.62 -33.38 7.84
N GLU A 163 -4.79 -33.67 7.27
CA GLU A 163 -5.06 -33.51 5.85
C GLU A 163 -4.97 -32.05 5.35
N ARG A 164 -5.07 -31.07 6.25
CA ARG A 164 -4.95 -29.63 5.95
C ARG A 164 -3.50 -29.19 5.72
N LEU A 165 -2.54 -30.01 6.16
CA LEU A 165 -1.13 -29.72 6.03
C LEU A 165 -0.53 -30.38 4.80
N PHE A 166 0.40 -29.69 4.17
CA PHE A 166 1.16 -30.25 3.05
C PHE A 166 2.27 -31.17 3.58
N ASN A 167 1.96 -32.44 3.67
CA ASN A 167 2.96 -33.45 3.98
C ASN A 167 3.78 -33.78 2.72
N LEU A 168 5.09 -33.67 2.83
CA LEU A 168 5.98 -33.85 1.69
C LEU A 168 5.81 -35.26 1.09
N PRO A 169 5.79 -35.40 -0.23
CA PRO A 169 5.57 -36.68 -0.92
C PRO A 169 6.69 -37.70 -0.75
N TYR A 170 7.70 -37.40 0.08
CA TYR A 170 8.78 -38.35 0.38
C TYR A 170 8.29 -39.67 0.96
N GLN A 171 7.16 -39.70 1.63
CA GLN A 171 6.54 -40.92 2.12
C GLN A 171 6.24 -41.94 1.01
N SER A 172 5.97 -41.46 -0.20
CA SER A 172 5.62 -42.34 -1.34
C SER A 172 6.80 -43.19 -1.84
N PHE A 173 8.03 -42.78 -1.58
CA PHE A 173 9.23 -43.48 -2.02
C PHE A 173 10.25 -43.86 -0.90
N CYS A 174 9.97 -43.40 0.33
CA CYS A 174 10.73 -43.85 1.48
C CYS A 174 10.40 -45.32 1.79
N GLN A 175 11.43 -46.18 1.87
CA GLN A 175 11.26 -47.60 2.19
C GLN A 175 10.84 -47.83 3.64
N ASP A 176 11.40 -47.03 4.55
CA ASP A 176 11.09 -47.03 5.98
C ASP A 176 10.90 -45.63 6.47
N SER A 177 9.81 -45.34 7.19
CA SER A 177 9.56 -44.06 7.86
C SER A 177 9.54 -44.27 9.36
N HIS A 178 10.36 -43.51 10.07
CA HIS A 178 10.37 -43.48 11.55
C HIS A 178 9.84 -42.12 12.01
N ILE A 179 8.66 -42.15 12.62
CA ILE A 179 8.11 -40.96 13.31
C ILE A 179 8.76 -40.88 14.67
N ILE A 180 9.52 -39.82 14.90
CA ILE A 180 10.01 -39.47 16.24
C ILE A 180 8.89 -38.65 16.86
N ASP A 181 8.02 -39.35 17.59
CA ASP A 181 6.89 -38.70 18.26
C ASP A 181 7.43 -37.85 19.43
N GLN A 182 7.18 -36.55 19.35
CA GLN A 182 7.35 -35.65 20.48
C GLN A 182 5.98 -35.04 20.74
N PRO A 183 5.21 -35.63 21.67
CA PRO A 183 3.88 -35.10 21.98
C PRO A 183 4.01 -33.64 22.43
N ASN A 184 3.52 -32.77 21.59
CA ASN A 184 3.49 -31.34 21.85
C ASN A 184 2.05 -30.84 21.69
N ILE A 185 1.37 -30.69 22.80
CA ILE A 185 -0.04 -30.26 22.85
C ILE A 185 -0.28 -28.98 22.04
N LEU A 186 0.77 -28.15 21.91
CA LEU A 186 0.69 -26.93 21.10
C LEU A 186 0.45 -27.24 19.61
N THR A 187 1.04 -28.33 19.11
CA THR A 187 0.94 -28.69 17.69
C THR A 187 -0.27 -29.57 17.37
N ASP A 188 -0.71 -30.39 18.31
CA ASP A 188 -1.78 -31.37 18.08
C ASP A 188 -3.13 -30.72 17.81
N HIS A 189 -3.37 -29.51 18.35
CA HIS A 189 -4.64 -28.79 18.22
C HIS A 189 -4.52 -27.41 17.54
N LEU A 190 -3.37 -27.08 16.96
CA LEU A 190 -3.08 -25.73 16.45
C LEU A 190 -4.06 -25.27 15.36
N PHE A 191 -4.54 -26.18 14.54
CA PHE A 191 -5.46 -25.90 13.43
C PHE A 191 -6.86 -26.45 13.66
N ASP A 192 -7.14 -26.99 14.85
CA ASP A 192 -8.47 -27.43 15.22
C ASP A 192 -9.33 -26.25 15.63
N TYR A 193 -10.57 -26.22 15.14
CA TYR A 193 -11.56 -25.23 15.54
C TYR A 193 -12.31 -25.61 16.83
N GLU A 194 -11.98 -26.75 17.43
CA GLU A 194 -12.58 -27.22 18.66
C GLU A 194 -11.94 -26.53 19.88
N PRO A 195 -12.72 -26.17 20.90
CA PRO A 195 -12.18 -25.56 22.11
C PRO A 195 -11.36 -26.59 22.90
N VAL A 196 -10.08 -26.29 23.10
CA VAL A 196 -9.16 -27.08 23.91
C VAL A 196 -9.11 -26.48 25.31
N PRO A 197 -9.05 -27.31 26.41
CA PRO A 197 -8.89 -26.77 27.74
C PRO A 197 -7.63 -25.94 27.90
N GLN A 198 -7.75 -24.73 28.44
CA GLN A 198 -6.63 -23.81 28.61
C GLN A 198 -5.57 -24.42 29.53
N GLN A 199 -4.31 -24.32 29.10
CA GLN A 199 -3.16 -24.84 29.88
C GLN A 199 -2.32 -23.69 30.40
N ASP A 200 -1.84 -23.85 31.65
CA ASP A 200 -0.91 -22.90 32.24
C ASP A 200 0.51 -23.13 31.70
N ASN A 201 1.07 -22.08 31.09
CA ASN A 201 2.46 -22.11 30.68
C ASN A 201 3.16 -20.80 31.08
N HIS A 202 4.10 -20.90 32.00
CA HIS A 202 4.83 -19.76 32.56
C HIS A 202 5.93 -19.20 31.64
N HIS A 203 6.13 -19.81 30.47
CA HIS A 203 7.18 -19.45 29.53
C HIS A 203 6.64 -18.76 28.27
N MET A 204 5.34 -18.46 28.21
CA MET A 204 4.69 -17.80 27.09
C MET A 204 4.29 -16.37 27.44
N TYR A 205 4.69 -15.44 26.57
CA TYR A 205 4.45 -14.01 26.73
C TYR A 205 3.71 -13.43 25.54
N THR A 206 2.89 -12.42 25.77
CA THR A 206 2.24 -11.68 24.68
C THR A 206 2.17 -10.18 24.99
N PHE A 207 2.15 -9.40 23.91
CA PHE A 207 1.84 -7.99 24.00
C PHE A 207 1.19 -7.51 22.70
N VAL A 208 0.55 -6.35 22.78
CA VAL A 208 -0.05 -5.65 21.66
C VAL A 208 0.68 -4.33 21.49
N ALA A 209 1.06 -4.01 20.27
CA ALA A 209 1.71 -2.75 19.90
C ALA A 209 0.74 -1.83 19.14
N GLY A 210 1.01 -0.53 19.11
CA GLY A 210 0.25 0.41 18.29
C GLY A 210 0.54 0.22 16.82
N THR A 211 1.82 0.15 16.44
CA THR A 211 2.30 0.00 15.06
C THR A 211 3.34 -1.11 14.94
N PRO A 212 3.65 -1.61 13.71
CA PRO A 212 4.74 -2.56 13.50
C PRO A 212 6.09 -2.04 14.02
N TYR A 213 6.38 -0.78 13.83
CA TYR A 213 7.61 -0.17 14.31
C TYR A 213 7.73 -0.22 15.85
N GLN A 214 6.65 0.10 16.57
CA GLN A 214 6.60 0.00 18.03
C GLN A 214 6.69 -1.45 18.52
N GLU A 215 6.13 -2.40 17.76
CA GLU A 215 6.27 -3.82 18.03
C GLU A 215 7.74 -4.24 18.00
N ILE A 216 8.45 -3.85 16.95
CA ILE A 216 9.89 -4.10 16.77
C ILE A 216 10.70 -3.46 17.90
N GLN A 217 10.48 -2.17 18.17
CA GLN A 217 11.18 -1.46 19.25
C GLN A 217 11.04 -2.20 20.59
N ARG A 218 9.83 -2.65 20.89
CA ARG A 218 9.58 -3.35 22.14
C ARG A 218 10.33 -4.67 22.26
N VAL A 219 10.36 -5.46 21.18
CA VAL A 219 11.10 -6.73 21.17
C VAL A 219 12.58 -6.48 21.33
N VAL A 220 13.13 -5.55 20.55
CA VAL A 220 14.57 -5.22 20.61
C VAL A 220 14.96 -4.68 21.98
N TYR A 221 14.11 -3.85 22.58
CA TYR A 221 14.30 -3.38 23.95
C TYR A 221 14.29 -4.55 24.98
N THR A 222 13.35 -5.47 24.85
CA THR A 222 13.26 -6.64 25.74
C THR A 222 14.53 -7.50 25.64
N ILE A 223 15.07 -7.68 24.44
CA ILE A 223 16.34 -8.40 24.22
C ILE A 223 17.48 -7.65 24.90
N TYR A 224 17.58 -6.34 24.68
CA TYR A 224 18.62 -5.51 25.30
C TYR A 224 18.58 -5.62 26.83
N GLN A 225 17.40 -5.49 27.43
CA GLN A 225 17.23 -5.64 28.89
C GLN A 225 17.68 -7.01 29.39
N LYS A 226 17.29 -8.08 28.72
CA LYS A 226 17.67 -9.45 29.12
C LYS A 226 19.19 -9.67 29.00
N VAL A 227 19.83 -9.10 28.03
CA VAL A 227 21.30 -9.19 27.88
C VAL A 227 22.00 -8.39 29.00
N VAL A 228 21.51 -7.20 29.32
CA VAL A 228 22.13 -6.34 30.35
C VAL A 228 21.84 -6.84 31.77
N ASP A 229 20.58 -7.15 32.10
CA ASP A 229 20.14 -7.45 33.44
C ASP A 229 20.31 -8.91 33.78
N GLU A 230 20.00 -9.82 32.84
CA GLU A 230 20.06 -11.28 33.04
C GLU A 230 21.39 -11.89 32.58
N LYS A 231 22.31 -11.09 32.00
CA LYS A 231 23.61 -11.53 31.46
C LYS A 231 23.48 -12.64 30.39
N LYS A 232 22.41 -12.58 29.58
CA LYS A 232 22.21 -13.45 28.45
C LYS A 232 23.12 -13.05 27.28
N HIS A 233 23.28 -13.94 26.30
CA HIS A 233 23.99 -13.64 25.07
C HIS A 233 23.03 -13.25 23.97
N PHE A 234 23.43 -12.41 23.00
CA PHE A 234 22.60 -12.04 21.86
C PHE A 234 22.20 -13.27 21.02
N ARG A 235 23.08 -14.25 20.90
CA ARG A 235 22.81 -15.53 20.22
C ARG A 235 21.70 -16.38 20.85
N ASP A 236 21.26 -16.07 22.06
CA ASP A 236 20.19 -16.77 22.75
C ASP A 236 18.80 -16.30 22.25
N PHE A 237 18.75 -15.28 21.40
CA PHE A 237 17.52 -14.67 20.95
C PHE A 237 17.29 -14.87 19.46
N THR A 238 16.01 -15.09 19.10
CA THR A 238 15.56 -15.12 17.71
C THR A 238 14.36 -14.21 17.53
N ILE A 239 14.41 -13.38 16.52
CA ILE A 239 13.29 -12.56 16.04
C ILE A 239 12.80 -13.14 14.71
N ILE A 240 11.52 -13.48 14.64
CA ILE A 240 10.87 -14.02 13.46
C ILE A 240 9.82 -13.02 12.99
N TYR A 241 9.99 -12.52 11.78
CA TYR A 241 9.09 -11.55 11.18
C TYR A 241 8.30 -12.16 10.01
N PRO A 242 7.04 -11.71 9.78
CA PRO A 242 6.14 -12.41 8.86
C PRO A 242 6.36 -12.07 7.38
N GLN A 243 6.87 -10.87 7.07
CA GLN A 243 6.96 -10.36 5.70
C GLN A 243 8.05 -9.30 5.53
N GLN A 244 8.48 -9.12 4.29
CA GLN A 244 9.60 -8.25 3.93
C GLN A 244 9.48 -6.80 4.42
N SER A 245 8.26 -6.28 4.59
CA SER A 245 8.05 -4.91 5.08
C SER A 245 8.55 -4.65 6.51
N TYR A 246 8.72 -5.70 7.33
CA TYR A 246 9.31 -5.58 8.67
C TYR A 246 10.83 -5.45 8.66
N ARG A 247 11.47 -5.86 7.58
CA ARG A 247 12.92 -6.03 7.52
C ARG A 247 13.69 -4.74 7.73
N ASP A 248 13.29 -3.68 7.04
CA ASP A 248 14.03 -2.42 7.06
C ASP A 248 13.88 -1.70 8.41
N ASP A 249 12.71 -1.78 9.03
CA ASP A 249 12.48 -1.28 10.38
C ASP A 249 13.26 -2.07 11.42
N LEU A 250 13.32 -3.42 11.30
CA LEU A 250 14.16 -4.26 12.16
C LEU A 250 15.63 -3.89 12.03
N LEU A 251 16.12 -3.77 10.81
CA LEU A 251 17.51 -3.38 10.55
C LEU A 251 17.82 -2.02 11.19
N TYR A 252 16.96 -1.03 10.98
CA TYR A 252 17.13 0.30 11.53
C TYR A 252 17.17 0.30 13.07
N VAL A 253 16.22 -0.38 13.72
CA VAL A 253 16.15 -0.41 15.20
C VAL A 253 17.33 -1.17 15.80
N LEU A 254 17.72 -2.32 15.24
CA LEU A 254 18.86 -3.09 15.69
C LEU A 254 20.18 -2.32 15.56
N ASP A 255 20.38 -1.66 14.42
CA ASP A 255 21.58 -0.85 14.16
C ASP A 255 21.63 0.39 15.05
N SER A 256 20.50 1.08 15.24
CA SER A 256 20.45 2.28 16.07
C SER A 256 20.84 2.01 17.53
N LEU A 257 20.61 0.78 18.00
CA LEU A 257 20.98 0.32 19.34
C LEU A 257 22.29 -0.48 19.37
N HIS A 258 22.99 -0.56 18.25
CA HIS A 258 24.24 -1.30 18.10
C HIS A 258 24.14 -2.77 18.53
N ILE A 259 22.97 -3.38 18.33
CA ILE A 259 22.74 -4.80 18.63
C ILE A 259 23.28 -5.63 17.47
N PRO A 260 24.22 -6.56 17.72
CA PRO A 260 24.69 -7.47 16.67
C PRO A 260 23.56 -8.40 16.23
N HIS A 261 23.38 -8.53 14.93
CA HIS A 261 22.28 -9.31 14.34
C HIS A 261 22.69 -9.99 13.03
N SER A 262 21.97 -11.06 12.67
CA SER A 262 22.22 -11.85 11.46
C SER A 262 21.59 -11.27 10.20
N LEU A 263 20.74 -10.23 10.32
CA LEU A 263 20.06 -9.62 9.18
C LEU A 263 21.06 -8.88 8.28
N PRO A 264 21.19 -9.26 6.99
CA PRO A 264 22.16 -8.63 6.12
C PRO A 264 21.76 -7.20 5.76
N HIS A 265 22.75 -6.29 5.72
CA HIS A 265 22.52 -4.97 5.15
C HIS A 265 22.30 -5.08 3.65
N GLN A 266 21.28 -4.39 3.14
CA GLN A 266 21.00 -4.30 1.71
C GLN A 266 21.31 -2.89 1.22
N LYS A 267 22.24 -2.78 0.29
CA LYS A 267 22.51 -1.53 -0.43
C LYS A 267 21.76 -1.55 -1.76
N GLN A 268 20.93 -0.57 -1.98
CA GLN A 268 20.23 -0.40 -3.27
C GLN A 268 21.21 0.10 -4.32
N ARG A 269 21.38 -0.64 -5.41
CA ARG A 269 22.29 -0.29 -6.49
C ARG A 269 21.90 0.99 -7.24
N GLN A 270 20.61 1.35 -7.22
CA GLN A 270 20.14 2.60 -7.81
C GLN A 270 20.84 3.86 -7.27
N TYR A 271 21.44 3.80 -6.08
CA TYR A 271 22.23 4.90 -5.51
C TYR A 271 23.71 4.84 -5.85
N GLU A 272 24.17 3.82 -6.58
CA GLU A 272 25.55 3.72 -7.03
C GLU A 272 25.82 4.66 -8.20
N HIS A 273 27.01 5.21 -8.24
CA HIS A 273 27.42 6.12 -9.33
C HIS A 273 27.37 5.41 -10.68
N SER A 274 27.89 4.18 -10.77
CA SER A 274 27.86 3.35 -11.97
C SER A 274 26.43 3.16 -12.50
N TYR A 275 25.44 2.87 -11.62
CA TYR A 275 24.05 2.68 -12.00
C TYR A 275 23.44 3.97 -12.58
N GLN A 276 23.72 5.12 -11.97
CA GLN A 276 23.22 6.41 -12.45
C GLN A 276 23.85 6.80 -13.80
N CYS A 277 25.13 6.53 -13.99
CA CYS A 277 25.81 6.74 -15.28
C CYS A 277 25.20 5.88 -16.38
N ILE A 278 24.86 4.62 -16.09
CA ILE A 278 24.16 3.72 -17.03
C ILE A 278 22.83 4.30 -17.44
N LEU A 279 22.00 4.71 -16.49
CA LEU A 279 20.68 5.28 -16.80
C LEU A 279 20.78 6.56 -17.62
N GLN A 280 21.75 7.40 -17.34
CA GLN A 280 21.99 8.64 -18.08
C GLN A 280 22.47 8.36 -19.51
N GLN A 281 23.35 7.36 -19.71
CA GLN A 281 23.82 6.97 -21.03
C GLN A 281 22.70 6.37 -21.87
N LEU A 282 21.84 5.53 -21.27
CA LEU A 282 20.69 4.94 -21.95
C LEU A 282 19.70 6.01 -22.46
N GLN A 283 19.50 7.10 -21.72
CA GLN A 283 18.67 8.22 -22.18
C GLN A 283 19.24 8.96 -23.40
N GLN A 284 20.55 8.89 -23.62
CA GLN A 284 21.25 9.58 -24.72
C GLN A 284 21.56 8.63 -25.88
N SER A 285 21.46 7.33 -25.68
CA SER A 285 21.76 6.32 -26.69
C SER A 285 20.75 6.35 -27.83
N SER A 286 21.27 6.25 -29.05
CA SER A 286 20.47 6.05 -30.27
C SER A 286 20.63 4.65 -30.86
N SER A 287 21.37 3.80 -30.18
CA SER A 287 21.61 2.41 -30.60
C SER A 287 20.32 1.57 -30.46
N SER A 288 20.16 0.58 -31.31
CA SER A 288 18.92 -0.20 -31.42
C SER A 288 19.15 -1.71 -31.40
N CYS A 289 20.28 -2.16 -30.84
CA CYS A 289 20.54 -3.59 -30.64
C CYS A 289 21.29 -3.84 -29.32
N PHE A 290 21.14 -5.04 -28.78
CA PHE A 290 21.78 -5.45 -27.51
C PHE A 290 23.29 -5.21 -27.51
N HIS A 291 23.98 -5.64 -28.57
CA HIS A 291 25.42 -5.55 -28.70
C HIS A 291 25.88 -4.08 -28.63
N ASP A 292 25.30 -3.20 -29.47
CA ASP A 292 25.75 -1.81 -29.58
C ASP A 292 25.50 -1.04 -28.30
N ILE A 293 24.34 -1.24 -27.66
CA ILE A 293 24.02 -0.60 -26.36
C ILE A 293 24.99 -1.09 -25.28
N ALA A 294 25.23 -2.41 -25.19
CA ALA A 294 26.16 -2.95 -24.22
C ALA A 294 27.59 -2.45 -24.42
N MET A 295 28.07 -2.37 -25.67
CA MET A 295 29.39 -1.82 -26.00
C MET A 295 29.50 -0.34 -25.67
N GLU A 296 28.46 0.44 -25.89
CA GLU A 296 28.37 1.85 -25.49
C GLU A 296 28.52 2.00 -23.95
N LEU A 297 27.80 1.17 -23.18
CA LEU A 297 27.85 1.17 -21.72
C LEU A 297 29.21 0.70 -21.19
N LEU A 298 29.88 -0.23 -21.84
CA LEU A 298 31.22 -0.68 -21.48
C LEU A 298 32.32 0.39 -21.66
N THR A 299 32.04 1.49 -22.37
CA THR A 299 32.97 2.63 -22.43
C THR A 299 32.96 3.48 -21.16
N LEU A 300 31.96 3.30 -20.30
CA LEU A 300 31.86 4.00 -19.02
C LEU A 300 32.83 3.41 -17.99
N ASN A 301 33.21 4.22 -17.01
CA ASN A 301 33.97 3.73 -15.86
C ASN A 301 33.03 3.07 -14.85
N LEU A 302 32.86 1.77 -14.97
CA LEU A 302 31.92 0.97 -14.18
C LEU A 302 32.62 0.02 -13.20
N ASP A 303 31.90 -0.35 -12.15
CA ASP A 303 32.34 -1.39 -11.23
C ASP A 303 32.33 -2.79 -11.92
N ALA A 304 33.12 -3.71 -11.39
CA ALA A 304 33.37 -5.02 -12.01
C ALA A 304 32.09 -5.84 -12.30
N ASP A 305 31.08 -5.76 -11.44
CA ASP A 305 29.81 -6.50 -11.59
C ASP A 305 29.06 -6.02 -12.84
N TYR A 306 29.03 -4.71 -13.10
CA TYR A 306 28.39 -4.15 -14.29
C TYR A 306 29.16 -4.50 -15.56
N ILE A 307 30.50 -4.47 -15.51
CA ILE A 307 31.36 -4.86 -16.65
C ILE A 307 31.08 -6.33 -17.01
N HIS A 308 31.02 -7.21 -16.02
CA HIS A 308 30.72 -8.62 -16.27
C HIS A 308 29.33 -8.80 -16.91
N TYR A 309 28.32 -8.14 -16.36
CA TYR A 309 26.96 -8.17 -16.87
C TYR A 309 26.84 -7.67 -18.33
N PHE A 310 27.46 -6.53 -18.66
CA PHE A 310 27.38 -5.99 -20.01
C PHE A 310 28.23 -6.77 -21.01
N ASN A 311 29.32 -7.42 -20.59
CA ASN A 311 30.03 -8.37 -21.45
C ASN A 311 29.15 -9.55 -21.85
N GLU A 312 28.39 -10.11 -20.93
CA GLU A 312 27.43 -11.20 -21.21
C GLU A 312 26.34 -10.72 -22.19
N ILE A 313 25.76 -9.54 -21.96
CA ILE A 313 24.75 -8.96 -22.86
C ILE A 313 25.30 -8.62 -24.23
N SER A 314 26.58 -8.25 -24.35
CA SER A 314 27.18 -7.91 -25.63
C SER A 314 27.23 -9.09 -26.62
N GLU A 315 27.09 -10.33 -26.15
CA GLU A 315 26.99 -11.52 -26.96
C GLU A 315 25.57 -11.77 -27.52
N LEU A 316 24.56 -11.10 -26.96
CA LEU A 316 23.16 -11.22 -27.38
C LEU A 316 22.90 -10.47 -28.70
N LYS A 317 22.06 -11.09 -29.55
CA LYS A 317 21.70 -10.55 -30.87
C LYS A 317 20.25 -10.10 -30.88
N GLY A 318 19.95 -9.12 -31.74
CA GLY A 318 18.58 -8.68 -31.99
C GLY A 318 18.33 -7.23 -31.62
N HIS A 319 17.18 -6.78 -32.04
CA HIS A 319 16.75 -5.39 -31.87
C HIS A 319 16.18 -5.17 -30.47
N ILE A 320 16.59 -4.07 -29.83
CA ILE A 320 16.04 -3.58 -28.56
C ILE A 320 16.20 -2.06 -28.50
N THR A 321 15.16 -1.34 -28.08
CA THR A 321 15.29 0.11 -27.85
C THR A 321 16.00 0.40 -26.55
N PRO A 322 16.60 1.59 -26.35
CA PRO A 322 17.23 1.96 -25.07
C PRO A 322 16.25 1.91 -23.89
N GLU A 323 14.97 2.24 -24.08
CA GLU A 323 13.93 2.16 -23.08
C GLU A 323 13.67 0.70 -22.68
N GLU A 324 13.44 -0.18 -23.64
CA GLU A 324 13.30 -1.63 -23.37
C GLU A 324 14.57 -2.23 -22.77
N PHE A 325 15.75 -1.77 -23.17
CA PHE A 325 17.01 -2.22 -22.58
C PHE A 325 17.13 -1.81 -21.12
N LYS A 326 16.66 -0.60 -20.77
CA LYS A 326 16.60 -0.15 -19.37
C LYS A 326 15.71 -1.07 -18.53
N GLU A 327 14.52 -1.42 -19.02
CA GLU A 327 13.63 -2.37 -18.34
C GLU A 327 14.26 -3.76 -18.23
N PHE A 328 14.89 -4.26 -19.31
CA PHE A 328 15.63 -5.50 -19.33
C PHE A 328 16.74 -5.50 -18.27
N PHE A 329 17.56 -4.45 -18.21
CA PHE A 329 18.61 -4.28 -17.21
C PHE A 329 18.05 -4.26 -15.78
N GLN A 330 16.98 -3.49 -15.53
CA GLN A 330 16.36 -3.41 -14.21
C GLN A 330 15.76 -4.75 -13.76
N MET A 331 15.33 -5.60 -14.68
CA MET A 331 14.76 -6.90 -14.40
C MET A 331 15.82 -7.99 -14.18
N THR A 332 16.88 -7.99 -14.96
CA THR A 332 17.86 -9.10 -14.99
C THR A 332 19.10 -8.82 -14.13
N PHE A 333 19.43 -7.55 -13.87
CA PHE A 333 20.56 -7.19 -13.02
C PHE A 333 20.13 -7.12 -11.53
N PRO A 334 20.90 -7.70 -10.60
CA PRO A 334 20.56 -7.65 -9.17
C PRO A 334 20.44 -6.20 -8.67
N GLN A 335 19.28 -5.80 -8.21
CA GLN A 335 18.99 -4.43 -7.78
C GLN A 335 19.55 -4.11 -6.38
N THR A 336 19.94 -5.12 -5.62
CA THR A 336 20.47 -4.97 -4.26
C THR A 336 21.75 -5.76 -4.07
N ILE A 337 22.66 -5.23 -3.27
CA ILE A 337 23.85 -5.94 -2.77
C ILE A 337 23.59 -6.26 -1.30
N GLN A 338 23.77 -7.52 -0.93
CA GLN A 338 23.74 -7.95 0.46
C GLN A 338 25.15 -8.03 1.02
N SER A 339 25.35 -7.43 2.18
CA SER A 339 26.58 -7.57 2.97
C SER A 339 26.23 -8.09 4.35
N SER A 340 26.81 -9.19 4.76
CA SER A 340 26.68 -9.73 6.11
C SER A 340 28.06 -10.06 6.67
N GLU A 341 28.42 -9.44 7.78
CA GLU A 341 29.54 -9.88 8.59
C GLU A 341 29.00 -10.78 9.69
N LYS A 342 29.28 -12.08 9.62
CA LYS A 342 28.87 -13.00 10.70
C LYS A 342 29.64 -12.70 11.97
N LYS A 343 28.92 -12.42 13.04
CA LYS A 343 29.45 -12.21 14.39
C LYS A 343 29.22 -13.48 15.21
N GLN A 344 30.10 -13.74 16.20
CA GLN A 344 29.95 -14.96 17.04
C GLN A 344 28.78 -14.85 18.02
N ASP A 345 28.44 -13.64 18.43
CA ASP A 345 27.34 -13.35 19.36
C ASP A 345 26.42 -12.32 18.71
N GLU A 346 25.35 -12.79 18.08
CA GLU A 346 24.38 -11.96 17.34
C GLU A 346 22.96 -12.48 17.51
N VAL A 347 21.98 -11.58 17.52
CA VAL A 347 20.56 -11.93 17.48
C VAL A 347 20.25 -12.58 16.13
N HIS A 348 19.65 -13.74 16.16
CA HIS A 348 19.19 -14.40 14.95
C HIS A 348 17.89 -13.75 14.49
N VAL A 349 17.89 -13.23 13.25
CA VAL A 349 16.71 -12.57 12.66
C VAL A 349 16.40 -13.25 11.35
N CYS A 350 15.21 -13.80 11.21
CA CYS A 350 14.78 -14.50 10.00
C CYS A 350 13.32 -14.23 9.67
N MET A 351 12.99 -14.36 8.39
CA MET A 351 11.60 -14.39 7.94
C MET A 351 11.00 -15.78 8.22
N ILE A 352 9.69 -15.83 8.40
CA ILE A 352 8.99 -17.12 8.55
C ILE A 352 9.27 -18.01 7.32
N GLY A 353 9.60 -19.27 7.56
CA GLY A 353 10.04 -20.23 6.55
C GLY A 353 11.56 -20.31 6.35
N GLU A 354 12.32 -19.38 6.93
CA GLU A 354 13.78 -19.37 6.90
C GLU A 354 14.41 -19.86 8.23
N GLU A 355 13.60 -20.35 9.17
CA GLU A 355 14.03 -20.74 10.50
C GLU A 355 15.00 -21.94 10.46
N SER A 356 16.04 -21.87 11.29
CA SER A 356 16.92 -23.00 11.51
C SER A 356 16.38 -23.94 12.58
N TYR A 357 16.79 -25.22 12.57
CA TYR A 357 16.45 -26.20 13.58
C TYR A 357 17.20 -26.03 14.91
N PHE A 358 18.10 -25.05 15.00
CA PHE A 358 18.84 -24.84 16.23
C PHE A 358 17.91 -24.26 17.31
N PRO A 359 17.86 -24.86 18.49
CA PRO A 359 17.05 -24.35 19.58
C PRO A 359 17.64 -23.02 20.07
N GLN A 360 16.94 -21.94 19.79
CA GLN A 360 17.20 -20.67 20.43
C GLN A 360 16.35 -20.59 21.70
N THR A 361 16.95 -20.04 22.74
CA THR A 361 16.33 -20.06 24.07
C THR A 361 15.14 -19.09 24.16
N HIS A 362 15.21 -17.95 23.48
CA HIS A 362 14.17 -16.93 23.55
C HIS A 362 13.68 -16.56 22.15
N ARG A 363 12.42 -16.85 21.87
CA ARG A 363 11.83 -16.66 20.53
C ARG A 363 10.75 -15.59 20.53
N PHE A 364 10.82 -14.68 19.57
CA PHE A 364 9.84 -13.63 19.33
C PHE A 364 9.21 -13.81 17.95
N ILE A 365 7.89 -13.91 17.89
CA ILE A 365 7.11 -13.97 16.64
C ILE A 365 6.30 -12.68 16.52
N LEU A 366 6.62 -11.90 15.49
CA LEU A 366 6.02 -10.59 15.24
C LEU A 366 4.86 -10.69 14.25
N GLY A 367 4.01 -9.67 14.24
CA GLY A 367 3.03 -9.44 13.19
C GLY A 367 1.94 -10.51 13.08
N MET A 368 1.45 -11.03 14.21
CA MET A 368 0.38 -12.04 14.21
C MET A 368 -0.99 -11.43 13.89
N ASN A 369 -1.09 -10.75 12.75
CA ASN A 369 -2.31 -10.13 12.25
C ASN A 369 -3.02 -11.02 11.22
N GLU A 370 -4.34 -10.80 11.10
CA GLU A 370 -5.15 -11.40 10.05
C GLU A 370 -4.59 -11.08 8.66
N THR A 371 -4.58 -12.04 7.75
CA THR A 371 -4.00 -11.98 6.40
C THR A 371 -2.46 -11.87 6.32
N ILE A 372 -1.78 -11.60 7.43
CA ILE A 372 -0.32 -11.52 7.51
C ILE A 372 0.25 -12.85 8.00
N LEU A 373 -0.24 -13.37 9.13
CA LEU A 373 0.19 -14.64 9.67
C LEU A 373 -0.98 -15.44 10.30
N PRO A 374 -1.50 -16.47 9.66
CA PRO A 374 -1.08 -17.05 8.36
C PRO A 374 -1.26 -16.11 7.18
N GLN A 375 -0.34 -16.22 6.22
CA GLN A 375 -0.39 -15.39 5.01
C GLN A 375 -1.60 -15.77 4.16
N SER A 376 -2.30 -14.76 3.65
CA SER A 376 -3.33 -14.96 2.62
C SER A 376 -2.65 -15.22 1.27
N ILE A 377 -2.77 -16.45 0.78
CA ILE A 377 -2.26 -16.84 -0.53
C ILE A 377 -3.39 -16.61 -1.53
N LYS A 378 -3.07 -15.88 -2.59
CA LYS A 378 -3.99 -15.60 -3.69
C LYS A 378 -3.59 -16.40 -4.91
N ASP A 379 -4.59 -16.82 -5.67
CA ASP A 379 -4.38 -17.46 -6.96
C ASP A 379 -3.64 -16.52 -7.92
N THR A 380 -2.73 -17.06 -8.71
CA THR A 380 -1.94 -16.26 -9.65
C THR A 380 -2.75 -15.96 -10.91
N ALA A 381 -2.55 -14.77 -11.50
CA ALA A 381 -3.28 -14.41 -12.71
C ALA A 381 -2.85 -15.26 -13.94
N LEU A 382 -1.64 -15.81 -13.92
CA LEU A 382 -1.08 -16.54 -15.06
C LEU A 382 -1.55 -17.99 -15.13
N LEU A 383 -1.53 -18.72 -14.02
CA LEU A 383 -2.06 -20.08 -13.92
C LEU A 383 -2.93 -20.16 -12.67
N LEU A 384 -4.22 -20.36 -12.87
CA LEU A 384 -5.18 -20.56 -11.79
C LEU A 384 -5.08 -21.99 -11.25
N ASP A 385 -5.57 -22.22 -10.04
CA ASP A 385 -5.61 -23.56 -9.47
C ASP A 385 -6.35 -24.56 -10.38
N GLU A 386 -7.37 -24.11 -11.11
CA GLU A 386 -8.07 -24.93 -12.10
C GLU A 386 -7.19 -25.33 -13.27
N ASP A 387 -6.32 -24.44 -13.76
CA ASP A 387 -5.34 -24.72 -14.81
C ASP A 387 -4.31 -25.73 -14.34
N ILE A 388 -3.84 -25.60 -13.09
CA ILE A 388 -2.88 -26.51 -12.45
C ILE A 388 -3.50 -27.92 -12.32
N GLU A 389 -4.75 -28.03 -11.89
CA GLU A 389 -5.45 -29.30 -11.80
C GLU A 389 -5.64 -29.96 -13.17
N LEU A 390 -5.89 -29.20 -14.22
CA LEU A 390 -5.98 -29.72 -15.59
C LEU A 390 -4.64 -30.31 -16.05
N LEU A 391 -3.53 -29.63 -15.78
CA LEU A 391 -2.17 -30.13 -16.06
C LEU A 391 -1.91 -31.46 -15.32
N ARG A 392 -2.28 -31.56 -14.05
CA ARG A 392 -2.07 -32.77 -13.21
C ARG A 392 -2.92 -33.96 -13.68
N LYS A 393 -4.16 -33.73 -14.12
CA LYS A 393 -5.00 -34.80 -14.71
C LYS A 393 -4.37 -35.44 -15.93
N GLN A 394 -3.50 -34.72 -16.63
CA GLN A 394 -2.71 -35.23 -17.75
C GLN A 394 -1.33 -35.78 -17.35
N GLN A 395 -1.09 -35.95 -16.04
CA GLN A 395 0.20 -36.39 -15.48
C GLN A 395 1.37 -35.47 -15.82
N ILE A 396 1.05 -34.19 -16.04
CA ILE A 396 2.04 -33.15 -16.28
C ILE A 396 2.41 -32.55 -14.94
N SER A 397 3.72 -32.45 -14.66
CA SER A 397 4.23 -31.77 -13.48
C SER A 397 3.85 -30.30 -13.55
N SER A 398 3.45 -29.71 -12.43
CA SER A 398 2.89 -28.35 -12.39
C SER A 398 3.31 -27.64 -11.11
N PRO A 399 3.22 -26.32 -11.06
CA PRO A 399 3.35 -25.56 -9.83
C PRO A 399 2.42 -26.06 -8.73
N LEU A 400 2.66 -25.58 -7.52
CA LEU A 400 1.79 -25.87 -6.36
C LEU A 400 0.51 -25.04 -6.42
N THR A 401 -0.61 -25.64 -6.03
CA THR A 401 -1.87 -24.93 -5.87
C THR A 401 -1.85 -23.99 -4.67
N THR A 402 -2.78 -23.04 -4.62
CA THR A 402 -2.93 -22.14 -3.46
C THR A 402 -3.16 -22.91 -2.16
N SER A 403 -3.90 -24.00 -2.21
CA SER A 403 -4.14 -24.90 -1.07
C SER A 403 -2.84 -25.57 -0.57
N GLU A 404 -2.00 -26.05 -1.47
CA GLU A 404 -0.71 -26.66 -1.14
C GLU A 404 0.28 -25.63 -0.58
N LEU A 405 0.35 -24.45 -1.19
CA LEU A 405 1.15 -23.33 -0.69
C LEU A 405 0.71 -22.90 0.73
N LEU A 406 -0.60 -22.87 0.98
CA LEU A 406 -1.14 -22.61 2.30
C LEU A 406 -0.73 -23.71 3.29
N GLY A 407 -0.83 -24.99 2.88
CA GLY A 407 -0.38 -26.12 3.70
C GLY A 407 1.10 -26.07 4.02
N ILE A 408 1.96 -25.67 3.08
CA ILE A 408 3.39 -25.43 3.31
C ILE A 408 3.59 -24.31 4.34
N HIS A 409 2.87 -23.21 4.20
CA HIS A 409 2.96 -22.11 5.16
C HIS A 409 2.50 -22.51 6.57
N GLN A 410 1.46 -23.32 6.67
CA GLN A 410 1.01 -23.91 7.94
C GLN A 410 2.06 -24.85 8.52
N ASN A 411 2.75 -25.64 7.69
CA ASN A 411 3.86 -26.49 8.14
C ASN A 411 5.04 -25.66 8.70
N HIS A 412 5.36 -24.51 8.09
CA HIS A 412 6.37 -23.61 8.64
C HIS A 412 5.95 -23.07 10.03
N ILE A 413 4.68 -22.68 10.17
CA ILE A 413 4.14 -22.27 11.48
C ILE A 413 4.23 -23.40 12.49
N LEU A 414 3.85 -24.61 12.10
CA LEU A 414 3.93 -25.79 12.95
C LEU A 414 5.37 -26.06 13.40
N LYS A 415 6.31 -26.09 12.47
CA LYS A 415 7.74 -26.26 12.74
C LYS A 415 8.26 -25.18 13.70
N LEU A 416 7.88 -23.93 13.45
CA LEU A 416 8.27 -22.80 14.27
C LEU A 416 7.80 -22.97 15.72
N LEU A 417 6.60 -23.46 15.93
CA LEU A 417 6.00 -23.62 17.27
C LEU A 417 6.41 -24.94 17.94
N SER A 418 6.71 -26.00 17.18
CA SER A 418 7.15 -27.30 17.73
C SER A 418 8.62 -27.35 18.09
N THR A 419 9.48 -26.52 17.49
CA THR A 419 10.90 -26.46 17.84
C THR A 419 11.07 -26.01 19.29
N PRO A 420 11.89 -26.69 20.13
CA PRO A 420 12.09 -26.35 21.53
C PRO A 420 12.52 -24.89 21.76
N TYR A 421 12.02 -24.27 22.81
CA TYR A 421 12.36 -22.91 23.24
C TYR A 421 12.24 -22.80 24.77
N ASP A 422 13.00 -21.91 25.39
CA ASP A 422 12.83 -21.58 26.80
C ASP A 422 11.66 -20.60 27.01
N THR A 423 11.56 -19.58 26.13
CA THR A 423 10.43 -18.64 26.15
C THR A 423 9.94 -18.36 24.75
N LEU A 424 8.63 -18.25 24.62
CA LEU A 424 7.95 -17.82 23.39
C LEU A 424 7.20 -16.51 23.64
N THR A 425 7.49 -15.50 22.84
CA THR A 425 6.76 -14.23 22.86
C THR A 425 6.06 -14.03 21.54
N ILE A 426 4.76 -13.79 21.55
CA ILE A 426 3.95 -13.50 20.39
C ILE A 426 3.36 -12.10 20.46
N SER A 427 3.28 -11.41 19.33
CA SER A 427 2.77 -10.05 19.29
C SER A 427 2.07 -9.70 17.97
N TYR A 428 1.29 -8.64 18.02
CA TYR A 428 0.71 -8.03 16.84
C TYR A 428 0.52 -6.51 17.04
N PRO A 429 0.63 -5.70 15.96
CA PRO A 429 0.27 -4.29 15.96
C PRO A 429 -1.22 -4.08 15.72
N MET A 430 -1.80 -3.02 16.32
CA MET A 430 -3.21 -2.64 16.13
C MET A 430 -3.46 -1.84 14.86
N THR A 431 -2.45 -1.15 14.36
CA THR A 431 -2.57 -0.33 13.15
C THR A 431 -1.38 -0.53 12.22
N SER A 432 -1.61 -0.38 10.92
CA SER A 432 -0.53 -0.31 9.93
C SER A 432 0.23 1.02 10.02
N LEU A 433 1.33 1.17 9.31
CA LEU A 433 2.04 2.45 9.16
C LEU A 433 1.19 3.52 8.45
N THR A 434 0.16 3.11 7.69
CA THR A 434 -0.80 4.01 7.03
C THR A 434 -2.02 4.34 7.91
N GLY A 435 -2.08 3.82 9.14
CA GLY A 435 -3.17 4.07 10.08
C GLY A 435 -4.39 3.16 9.92
N GLU A 436 -4.32 2.15 9.07
CA GLU A 436 -5.39 1.15 8.94
C GLU A 436 -5.44 0.23 10.16
N THR A 437 -6.62 -0.07 10.66
CA THR A 437 -6.79 -0.97 11.79
C THR A 437 -6.44 -2.40 11.39
N LEU A 438 -5.54 -3.02 12.14
CA LEU A 438 -5.14 -4.41 11.99
C LEU A 438 -5.77 -5.26 13.10
N LEU A 439 -6.34 -6.39 12.72
CA LEU A 439 -6.95 -7.35 13.65
C LEU A 439 -5.97 -8.48 13.97
N PRO A 440 -6.01 -9.04 15.20
CA PRO A 440 -5.24 -10.23 15.52
C PRO A 440 -5.70 -11.43 14.70
N SER A 441 -4.76 -12.24 14.25
CA SER A 441 -5.03 -13.42 13.44
C SER A 441 -5.81 -14.49 14.20
N SER A 442 -6.42 -15.42 13.47
CA SER A 442 -7.04 -16.62 14.04
C SER A 442 -6.02 -17.45 14.82
N LEU A 443 -4.78 -17.56 14.30
CA LEU A 443 -3.69 -18.26 14.99
C LEU A 443 -3.35 -17.62 16.35
N TYR A 444 -3.23 -16.30 16.41
CA TYR A 444 -3.00 -15.59 17.68
C TYR A 444 -4.12 -15.86 18.68
N LYS A 445 -5.37 -15.75 18.26
CA LYS A 445 -6.55 -16.01 19.09
C LYS A 445 -6.57 -17.45 19.58
N GLN A 446 -6.25 -18.40 18.72
CA GLN A 446 -6.23 -19.82 19.08
C GLN A 446 -5.14 -20.13 20.12
N LEU A 447 -3.91 -19.64 19.89
CA LEU A 447 -2.83 -19.82 20.85
C LEU A 447 -3.17 -19.22 22.23
N THR A 448 -3.73 -18.01 22.26
CA THR A 448 -4.12 -17.34 23.53
C THR A 448 -5.34 -17.98 24.19
N ASN A 449 -6.14 -18.76 23.47
CA ASN A 449 -7.21 -19.56 24.03
C ASN A 449 -6.70 -20.89 24.59
N MET A 450 -5.69 -21.50 23.94
CA MET A 450 -5.10 -22.78 24.37
C MET A 450 -4.17 -22.65 25.57
N PHE A 451 -3.46 -21.53 25.68
CA PHE A 451 -2.45 -21.32 26.73
C PHE A 451 -2.66 -20.01 27.48
N THR A 452 -2.25 -20.02 28.76
CA THR A 452 -2.18 -18.78 29.55
C THR A 452 -0.91 -18.01 29.18
N PHE A 453 -1.05 -16.90 28.51
CA PHE A 453 0.05 -15.99 28.20
C PHE A 453 0.20 -14.92 29.28
N GLN A 454 1.42 -14.70 29.74
CA GLN A 454 1.74 -13.56 30.58
C GLN A 454 1.77 -12.30 29.71
N LYS A 455 1.04 -11.25 30.10
CA LYS A 455 1.12 -9.96 29.42
C LYS A 455 2.39 -9.24 29.84
N LEU A 456 3.24 -8.91 28.88
CA LEU A 456 4.33 -7.98 29.16
C LEU A 456 3.70 -6.61 29.55
N PRO A 457 4.19 -5.95 30.61
CA PRO A 457 3.67 -4.66 31.02
C PRO A 457 3.74 -3.67 29.83
N ALA A 458 2.74 -2.81 29.69
CA ALA A 458 2.78 -1.77 28.70
C ALA A 458 4.03 -0.91 28.95
N LEU A 459 4.90 -0.82 27.94
CA LEU A 459 5.95 0.18 27.99
C LEU A 459 5.31 1.49 27.53
N GLU A 460 5.49 2.53 28.28
CA GLU A 460 5.40 3.87 27.74
C GLU A 460 6.54 3.96 26.71
N PHE A 461 6.18 4.03 25.43
CA PHE A 461 7.18 4.19 24.38
C PHE A 461 7.80 5.58 24.54
N LEU A 462 9.00 5.56 25.02
CA LEU A 462 9.83 6.75 25.07
C LEU A 462 10.54 6.91 23.72
N PRO A 463 10.82 8.12 23.27
CA PRO A 463 11.71 8.35 22.14
C PRO A 463 13.04 7.60 22.31
N ILE A 464 13.73 7.33 21.23
CA ILE A 464 15.05 6.64 21.26
C ILE A 464 15.99 7.27 22.29
N GLU A 465 15.93 8.57 22.48
CA GLU A 465 16.70 9.32 23.49
C GLU A 465 16.34 8.88 24.93
N ASP A 466 15.09 8.59 25.21
CA ASP A 466 14.62 8.09 26.50
C ASP A 466 14.95 6.61 26.71
N PHE A 467 15.17 5.84 25.64
CA PHE A 467 15.67 4.47 25.72
C PHE A 467 17.06 4.40 26.36
N TYR A 468 17.97 5.30 25.99
CA TYR A 468 19.28 5.44 26.63
C TYR A 468 19.18 5.85 28.10
N VAL A 469 18.09 6.55 28.50
CA VAL A 469 17.84 6.97 29.87
C VAL A 469 17.52 5.83 30.79
N GLN A 470 16.68 4.90 30.33
CA GLN A 470 16.23 3.79 31.19
C GLN A 470 17.25 2.65 31.27
N GLY A 471 18.12 2.47 30.26
CA GLY A 471 19.17 1.45 30.24
C GLY A 471 20.53 1.93 30.75
N GLY A 472 20.73 3.24 30.87
CA GLY A 472 22.01 3.83 31.33
C GLY A 472 22.20 3.72 32.86
N GLN A 473 23.43 3.48 33.27
CA GLN A 473 23.79 3.52 34.67
C GLN A 473 23.66 4.94 35.25
N SER A 474 23.49 5.03 36.57
CA SER A 474 23.05 6.22 37.32
C SER A 474 23.85 7.53 37.12
N SER A 475 25.02 7.53 36.53
CA SER A 475 25.81 8.74 36.24
C SER A 475 25.28 9.54 35.08
N ASP A 476 24.61 8.92 34.12
CA ASP A 476 24.12 9.60 32.91
C ASP A 476 22.68 10.15 33.10
N LYS A 477 21.99 9.70 34.13
CA LYS A 477 20.63 10.13 34.45
C LYS A 477 20.46 11.65 34.60
N TYR A 478 21.48 12.35 35.10
CA TYR A 478 21.38 13.80 35.34
C TYR A 478 21.42 14.60 34.04
N ILE A 479 22.35 14.26 33.13
CA ILE A 479 22.51 14.93 31.83
C ILE A 479 21.27 14.70 30.98
N LEU A 480 20.75 13.50 31.02
CA LEU A 480 19.62 13.06 30.25
C LEU A 480 18.29 13.61 30.78
N ASN A 481 18.07 13.63 32.13
CA ASN A 481 16.90 14.32 32.69
C ASN A 481 16.91 15.83 32.36
N LYS A 482 18.09 16.43 32.19
CA LYS A 482 18.22 17.82 31.73
C LYS A 482 17.80 17.97 30.26
N HIS A 483 18.20 17.02 29.39
CA HIS A 483 17.79 17.04 27.99
C HIS A 483 16.31 16.71 27.81
N ILE A 484 15.76 15.77 28.60
CA ILE A 484 14.31 15.48 28.63
C ILE A 484 13.53 16.72 29.08
N ALA A 485 13.95 17.36 30.17
CA ALA A 485 13.30 18.58 30.64
C ALA A 485 13.39 19.71 29.62
N GLN A 486 14.51 19.86 28.92
CA GLN A 486 14.66 20.80 27.81
C GLN A 486 13.80 20.45 26.60
N TYR A 487 13.72 19.17 26.24
CA TYR A 487 12.87 18.69 25.15
C TYR A 487 11.38 18.86 25.49
N GLN A 488 10.94 18.48 26.69
CA GLN A 488 9.58 18.71 27.16
C GLN A 488 9.24 20.21 27.23
N ALA A 489 10.18 21.04 27.68
CA ALA A 489 10.03 22.48 27.73
C ALA A 489 9.95 23.12 26.33
N THR A 490 10.71 22.63 25.36
CA THR A 490 10.63 23.08 23.97
C THR A 490 9.39 22.57 23.24
N LYS A 491 8.93 21.36 23.55
CA LYS A 491 7.77 20.75 22.93
C LYS A 491 6.45 21.45 23.33
N ASN A 492 6.38 22.02 24.52
CA ASN A 492 5.21 22.70 25.04
C ASN A 492 5.22 24.21 24.83
N GLN A 493 6.25 24.77 24.20
CA GLN A 493 6.27 26.20 23.88
C GLN A 493 5.59 26.44 22.52
N PRO A 494 4.63 27.37 22.43
CA PRO A 494 4.08 27.80 21.15
C PRO A 494 5.24 28.32 20.28
N VAL A 495 5.41 27.76 19.12
CA VAL A 495 6.41 28.19 18.14
C VAL A 495 5.83 29.39 17.40
N GLN A 496 6.39 30.58 17.69
CA GLN A 496 5.99 31.84 17.06
C GLN A 496 7.11 32.43 16.22
N LEU A 497 6.77 32.86 15.02
CA LEU A 497 7.66 33.72 14.22
C LEU A 497 7.61 35.14 14.76
N PRO A 498 8.70 35.92 14.61
CA PRO A 498 8.62 37.36 14.78
C PRO A 498 7.52 37.97 13.90
N ILE A 499 6.74 38.91 14.45
CA ILE A 499 5.54 39.48 13.79
C ILE A 499 5.89 40.08 12.43
N ASP A 500 6.97 40.82 12.33
CA ASP A 500 7.45 41.42 11.08
C ASP A 500 7.84 40.34 10.04
N LEU A 501 8.37 39.19 10.47
CA LEU A 501 8.65 38.06 9.57
C LEU A 501 7.35 37.42 9.09
N ALA A 502 6.39 37.18 9.97
CA ALA A 502 5.09 36.61 9.59
C ALA A 502 4.35 37.51 8.59
N GLN A 503 4.31 38.84 8.85
CA GLN A 503 3.68 39.78 7.95
C GLN A 503 4.36 39.88 6.56
N ASN A 504 5.65 39.65 6.48
CA ASN A 504 6.37 39.62 5.21
C ASN A 504 6.27 38.26 4.47
N LEU A 505 6.06 37.18 5.22
CA LEU A 505 6.01 35.84 4.65
C LEU A 505 4.67 35.54 3.96
N TYR A 506 3.59 36.11 4.47
CA TYR A 506 2.26 35.78 3.99
C TYR A 506 1.73 36.82 2.99
N SER A 507 0.92 36.34 2.03
CA SER A 507 0.37 37.18 0.96
C SER A 507 -0.65 38.15 1.50
N SER A 508 -0.72 39.34 0.90
CA SER A 508 -1.77 40.33 1.16
C SER A 508 -3.18 39.90 0.69
N TYR A 509 -3.27 38.88 -0.14
CA TYR A 509 -4.52 38.28 -0.60
C TYR A 509 -4.54 36.82 -0.19
N LEU A 510 -5.63 36.41 0.48
CA LEU A 510 -5.84 35.02 0.89
C LEU A 510 -6.87 34.34 -0.01
N SER A 511 -6.74 33.06 -0.22
CA SER A 511 -7.84 32.23 -0.67
C SER A 511 -8.55 31.61 0.54
N VAL A 512 -9.81 31.25 0.37
CA VAL A 512 -10.56 30.57 1.44
C VAL A 512 -9.89 29.25 1.83
N SER A 513 -9.36 28.53 0.85
CA SER A 513 -8.63 27.27 1.10
C SER A 513 -7.33 27.46 1.90
N GLN A 514 -6.70 28.64 1.82
CA GLN A 514 -5.54 28.96 2.66
C GLN A 514 -5.94 29.11 4.13
N ILE A 515 -7.03 29.82 4.43
CA ILE A 515 -7.55 29.93 5.80
C ILE A 515 -7.99 28.56 6.34
N GLU A 516 -8.69 27.76 5.53
CA GLU A 516 -9.03 26.39 5.93
C GLU A 516 -7.79 25.53 6.20
N THR A 517 -6.70 25.72 5.46
CA THR A 517 -5.44 25.00 5.70
C THR A 517 -4.79 25.45 7.00
N TYR A 518 -4.76 26.74 7.29
CA TYR A 518 -4.29 27.27 8.55
C TYR A 518 -5.12 26.74 9.73
N ASN A 519 -6.44 26.74 9.59
CA ASN A 519 -7.37 26.20 10.57
C ASN A 519 -7.14 24.71 10.84
N LYS A 520 -6.80 23.93 9.80
CA LYS A 520 -6.45 22.52 9.95
C LYS A 520 -5.18 22.30 10.76
N CYS A 521 -4.12 23.07 10.48
CA CYS A 521 -2.87 23.04 11.20
C CYS A 521 -2.00 24.25 10.82
N PRO A 522 -1.63 25.12 11.78
CA PRO A 522 -0.76 26.28 11.53
C PRO A 522 0.57 25.91 10.90
N PHE A 523 1.18 24.80 11.34
CA PHE A 523 2.45 24.31 10.81
C PHE A 523 2.34 23.85 9.35
N LEU A 524 1.26 23.16 8.98
CA LEU A 524 0.99 22.77 7.59
C LEU A 524 0.92 24.01 6.68
N TYR A 525 0.22 25.04 7.12
CA TYR A 525 0.10 26.30 6.39
C TYR A 525 1.46 26.97 6.23
N PHE A 526 2.25 27.03 7.31
CA PHE A 526 3.59 27.61 7.30
C PHE A 526 4.52 26.92 6.29
N ILE A 527 4.57 25.58 6.27
CA ILE A 527 5.41 24.86 5.29
C ILE A 527 4.92 25.12 3.87
N GLN A 528 3.62 24.99 3.64
CA GLN A 528 3.08 25.01 2.29
C GLN A 528 3.01 26.42 1.70
N TYR A 529 2.59 27.40 2.47
CA TYR A 529 2.36 28.75 1.97
C TYR A 529 3.37 29.78 2.48
N GLY A 530 3.98 29.54 3.62
CA GLY A 530 5.05 30.37 4.15
C GLY A 530 6.39 30.04 3.47
N LEU A 531 6.81 28.79 3.54
CA LEU A 531 8.10 28.36 2.97
C LEU A 531 7.99 27.93 1.49
N GLY A 532 6.80 27.72 0.95
CA GLY A 532 6.61 27.27 -0.42
C GLY A 532 7.16 25.87 -0.70
N VAL A 533 7.22 25.02 0.32
CA VAL A 533 7.70 23.64 0.17
C VAL A 533 6.52 22.74 -0.20
N PHE A 534 6.60 22.13 -1.36
CA PHE A 534 5.61 21.20 -1.87
C PHE A 534 6.19 19.78 -1.95
N PRO A 535 5.35 18.74 -1.72
CA PRO A 535 5.79 17.36 -1.89
C PRO A 535 6.18 17.09 -3.34
N PRO A 536 7.07 16.12 -3.60
CA PRO A 536 7.38 15.69 -4.95
C PRO A 536 6.12 15.29 -5.71
N GLN A 537 6.07 15.62 -7.00
CA GLN A 537 4.95 15.22 -7.84
C GLN A 537 4.97 13.71 -8.06
N GLU A 538 3.88 13.04 -7.70
CA GLU A 538 3.72 11.62 -7.97
C GLU A 538 3.46 11.37 -9.46
N GLN A 539 3.90 10.24 -9.97
CA GLN A 539 3.62 9.81 -11.35
C GLN A 539 2.16 9.38 -11.56
N LYS A 540 1.42 9.14 -10.47
CA LYS A 540 -0.03 8.86 -10.55
C LYS A 540 -0.82 10.09 -10.93
N LEU A 541 -1.98 9.88 -11.58
CA LEU A 541 -2.98 10.91 -11.73
C LEU A 541 -3.54 11.28 -10.36
N MET A 542 -3.39 12.55 -10.01
CA MET A 542 -3.88 13.06 -8.74
C MET A 542 -5.35 13.52 -8.85
N PRO A 543 -6.16 13.38 -7.80
CA PRO A 543 -7.57 13.80 -7.83
C PRO A 543 -7.79 15.27 -8.21
N ASN A 544 -6.85 16.17 -7.86
CA ASN A 544 -6.90 17.57 -8.22
C ASN A 544 -6.65 17.80 -9.72
N GLU A 545 -5.79 17.02 -10.36
CA GLU A 545 -5.54 17.10 -11.81
C GLU A 545 -6.79 16.66 -12.59
N LEU A 546 -7.42 15.55 -12.16
CA LEU A 546 -8.70 15.10 -12.73
C LEU A 546 -9.83 16.11 -12.46
N GLY A 547 -9.86 16.72 -11.26
CA GLY A 547 -10.78 17.79 -10.92
C GLY A 547 -10.66 18.98 -11.88
N SER A 548 -9.44 19.46 -12.13
CA SER A 548 -9.19 20.58 -13.04
C SER A 548 -9.64 20.29 -14.48
N LEU A 549 -9.43 19.05 -14.96
CA LEU A 549 -9.94 18.61 -16.25
C LEU A 549 -11.48 18.62 -16.30
N ILE A 550 -12.15 18.11 -15.26
CA ILE A 550 -13.62 18.12 -15.15
C ILE A 550 -14.15 19.56 -15.23
N HIS A 551 -13.61 20.46 -14.42
CA HIS A 551 -14.02 21.88 -14.39
C HIS A 551 -13.82 22.54 -15.75
N TYR A 552 -12.68 22.33 -16.39
CA TYR A 552 -12.42 22.84 -17.75
C TYR A 552 -13.47 22.38 -18.76
N VAL A 553 -13.71 21.08 -18.85
CA VAL A 553 -14.66 20.51 -19.82
C VAL A 553 -16.08 20.99 -19.55
N LEU A 554 -16.54 20.99 -18.29
CA LEU A 554 -17.87 21.45 -17.92
C LEU A 554 -18.04 22.95 -18.18
N SER A 555 -17.04 23.77 -17.91
CA SER A 555 -17.10 25.21 -18.21
C SER A 555 -17.27 25.52 -19.68
N MET A 556 -16.73 24.63 -20.56
CA MET A 556 -16.79 24.79 -22.02
C MET A 556 -18.05 24.20 -22.69
N THR A 557 -18.77 23.29 -21.97
CA THR A 557 -19.83 22.49 -22.59
C THR A 557 -21.23 22.74 -22.01
N ILE A 558 -21.33 23.34 -20.82
CA ILE A 558 -22.59 23.46 -20.09
C ILE A 558 -23.66 24.26 -20.85
N ASP A 559 -23.27 25.31 -21.58
CA ASP A 559 -24.12 26.23 -22.34
C ASP A 559 -23.83 26.19 -23.85
N GLN A 560 -22.88 25.34 -24.29
CA GLN A 560 -22.48 25.21 -25.69
C GLN A 560 -22.40 23.72 -26.08
N GLU A 561 -22.73 23.43 -27.33
CA GLU A 561 -22.51 22.10 -27.90
C GLU A 561 -21.08 21.99 -28.41
N LYS A 562 -20.19 21.45 -27.60
CA LYS A 562 -18.81 21.13 -27.95
C LYS A 562 -18.56 19.64 -27.72
N ASP A 563 -17.65 19.08 -28.50
CA ASP A 563 -17.23 17.69 -28.35
C ASP A 563 -16.35 17.54 -27.12
N ILE A 564 -16.81 16.71 -26.16
CA ILE A 564 -16.11 16.42 -24.91
C ILE A 564 -14.78 15.72 -25.17
N ASN A 565 -14.73 14.75 -26.09
CA ASN A 565 -13.51 14.03 -26.40
C ASN A 565 -12.43 14.98 -26.92
N HIS A 566 -12.79 15.86 -27.83
CA HIS A 566 -11.85 16.88 -28.33
C HIS A 566 -11.35 17.83 -27.24
N LEU A 567 -12.20 18.22 -26.28
CA LEU A 567 -11.81 19.10 -25.20
C LEU A 567 -10.89 18.40 -24.19
N VAL A 568 -11.12 17.11 -23.90
CA VAL A 568 -10.25 16.29 -23.06
C VAL A 568 -8.87 16.15 -23.70
N ASP A 569 -8.81 15.78 -24.97
CA ASP A 569 -7.55 15.65 -25.73
C ASP A 569 -6.80 16.99 -25.79
N GLN A 570 -7.51 18.10 -26.03
CA GLN A 570 -6.93 19.43 -26.04
C GLN A 570 -6.34 19.80 -24.68
N TYR A 571 -7.08 19.56 -23.60
CA TYR A 571 -6.61 19.84 -22.24
C TYR A 571 -5.35 19.03 -21.90
N ILE A 572 -5.33 17.74 -22.23
CA ILE A 572 -4.17 16.86 -22.01
C ILE A 572 -2.97 17.37 -22.83
N HIS A 573 -3.20 17.74 -24.07
CA HIS A 573 -2.14 18.27 -24.94
C HIS A 573 -1.55 19.59 -24.43
N ASP A 574 -2.37 20.45 -23.84
CA ASP A 574 -1.96 21.76 -23.31
C ASP A 574 -1.25 21.65 -21.94
N HIS A 575 -1.19 20.43 -21.33
CA HIS A 575 -0.59 20.18 -20.01
C HIS A 575 0.47 19.08 -20.10
N ASP A 576 1.72 19.45 -20.41
CA ASP A 576 2.85 18.53 -20.62
C ASP A 576 3.02 17.46 -19.55
N ILE A 577 2.88 17.85 -18.27
CA ILE A 577 3.03 16.92 -17.13
C ILE A 577 1.93 15.86 -17.13
N LEU A 578 0.69 16.27 -17.41
CA LEU A 578 -0.46 15.36 -17.48
C LEU A 578 -0.30 14.40 -18.65
N GLN A 579 0.09 14.92 -19.83
CA GLN A 579 0.37 14.13 -21.01
C GLN A 579 1.46 13.08 -20.75
N GLN A 580 2.54 13.47 -20.06
CA GLN A 580 3.62 12.55 -19.70
C GLN A 580 3.13 11.44 -18.75
N LYS A 581 2.36 11.78 -17.72
CA LYS A 581 1.79 10.80 -16.79
C LYS A 581 0.88 9.78 -17.49
N ILE A 582 0.09 10.23 -18.46
CA ILE A 582 -0.82 9.36 -19.21
C ILE A 582 -0.03 8.44 -20.14
N SER A 583 0.96 8.98 -20.87
CA SER A 583 1.76 8.19 -21.82
C SER A 583 2.64 7.14 -21.15
N GLN A 584 3.07 7.37 -19.91
CA GLN A 584 3.94 6.45 -19.17
C GLN A 584 3.21 5.29 -18.47
N GLN A 585 1.91 5.40 -18.27
CA GLN A 585 1.13 4.38 -17.55
C GLN A 585 -0.21 4.10 -18.25
N PRO A 586 -0.39 2.90 -18.84
CA PRO A 586 -1.65 2.54 -19.51
C PRO A 586 -2.88 2.63 -18.60
N LEU A 587 -2.72 2.39 -17.31
CA LEU A 587 -3.77 2.55 -16.32
C LEU A 587 -4.29 4.00 -16.24
N ASN A 588 -3.43 4.99 -16.42
CA ASN A 588 -3.83 6.40 -16.41
C ASN A 588 -4.69 6.75 -17.64
N GLN A 589 -4.40 6.15 -18.78
CA GLN A 589 -5.24 6.29 -19.97
C GLN A 589 -6.64 5.73 -19.72
N PHE A 590 -6.75 4.55 -19.16
CA PHE A 590 -8.03 3.95 -18.77
C PHE A 590 -8.84 4.86 -17.83
N PHE A 591 -8.19 5.49 -16.85
CA PHE A 591 -8.87 6.45 -15.96
C PHE A 591 -9.38 7.69 -16.71
N ILE A 592 -8.65 8.19 -17.71
CA ILE A 592 -9.11 9.31 -18.54
C ILE A 592 -10.32 8.90 -19.40
N GLU A 593 -10.31 7.71 -19.97
CA GLU A 593 -11.45 7.18 -20.74
C GLU A 593 -12.70 7.03 -19.85
N GLN A 594 -12.55 6.44 -18.66
CA GLN A 594 -13.63 6.37 -17.68
C GLN A 594 -14.16 7.75 -17.28
N LEU A 595 -13.25 8.70 -17.04
CA LEU A 595 -13.63 10.08 -16.72
C LEU A 595 -14.38 10.75 -17.86
N THR A 596 -13.99 10.50 -19.09
CA THR A 596 -14.64 11.03 -20.29
C THR A 596 -16.07 10.51 -20.42
N ASP A 597 -16.29 9.21 -20.16
CA ASP A 597 -17.63 8.60 -20.11
C ASP A 597 -18.49 9.22 -18.98
N ASP A 598 -17.89 9.42 -17.81
CA ASP A 598 -18.57 10.07 -16.68
C ASP A 598 -18.94 11.54 -17.02
N LEU A 599 -18.10 12.25 -17.76
CA LEU A 599 -18.37 13.62 -18.22
C LEU A 599 -19.53 13.70 -19.22
N HIS A 600 -19.62 12.78 -20.17
CA HIS A 600 -20.76 12.68 -21.09
C HIS A 600 -22.07 12.52 -20.32
N MET A 601 -22.06 11.67 -19.32
CA MET A 601 -23.23 11.41 -18.49
C MET A 601 -23.57 12.61 -17.59
N THR A 602 -22.55 13.18 -16.95
CA THR A 602 -22.66 14.39 -16.11
C THR A 602 -23.28 15.54 -16.89
N LEU A 603 -22.82 15.81 -18.10
CA LEU A 603 -23.33 16.89 -18.94
C LEU A 603 -24.81 16.65 -19.34
N LYS A 604 -25.18 15.39 -19.65
CA LYS A 604 -26.58 15.04 -19.93
C LYS A 604 -27.49 15.36 -18.76
N VAL A 605 -27.08 15.02 -17.55
CA VAL A 605 -27.84 15.32 -16.33
C VAL A 605 -27.91 16.81 -16.05
N LEU A 606 -26.79 17.52 -16.16
CA LEU A 606 -26.74 18.97 -15.93
C LEU A 606 -27.63 19.75 -16.94
N LYS A 607 -27.63 19.38 -18.22
CA LYS A 607 -28.52 19.94 -19.24
C LYS A 607 -29.99 19.67 -18.93
N TYR A 608 -30.31 18.47 -18.42
CA TYR A 608 -31.66 18.16 -17.94
C TYR A 608 -32.06 19.06 -16.76
N PHE A 609 -31.16 19.27 -15.79
CA PHE A 609 -31.43 20.13 -14.63
C PHE A 609 -31.66 21.61 -15.05
N LEU A 610 -30.81 22.12 -15.92
CA LEU A 610 -30.96 23.47 -16.47
C LEU A 610 -32.24 23.65 -17.32
N LYS A 611 -32.69 22.61 -17.99
CA LYS A 611 -33.96 22.65 -18.77
C LYS A 611 -35.19 22.55 -17.84
N THR A 612 -35.05 21.86 -16.71
CA THR A 612 -36.16 21.64 -15.77
C THR A 612 -36.34 22.87 -14.87
N GLY A 613 -35.25 23.42 -14.33
CA GLY A 613 -35.25 24.61 -13.50
C GLY A 613 -35.32 25.88 -14.33
N HIS A 614 -35.59 27.01 -13.67
CA HIS A 614 -35.64 28.34 -14.29
C HIS A 614 -34.31 29.10 -14.19
N PHE A 615 -33.42 28.69 -13.30
CA PHE A 615 -32.10 29.29 -13.16
C PHE A 615 -31.26 29.08 -14.41
N GLN A 616 -30.57 30.13 -14.84
CA GLN A 616 -29.74 30.12 -16.07
C GLN A 616 -28.28 30.40 -15.70
N VAL A 617 -27.36 29.80 -16.43
CA VAL A 617 -25.91 30.01 -16.24
C VAL A 617 -25.54 31.44 -16.64
N GLU A 618 -25.10 32.26 -15.69
CA GLU A 618 -24.65 33.64 -15.96
C GLU A 618 -23.12 33.72 -16.06
N TYR A 619 -22.39 33.04 -15.15
CA TYR A 619 -20.92 33.03 -15.18
C TYR A 619 -20.39 31.63 -14.96
N LYS A 620 -19.20 31.36 -15.55
CA LYS A 620 -18.41 30.14 -15.43
C LYS A 620 -16.99 30.50 -15.07
N GLU A 621 -16.35 29.74 -14.18
CA GLU A 621 -14.97 29.97 -13.70
C GLU A 621 -14.75 31.46 -13.36
N LYS A 622 -15.70 32.01 -12.63
CA LYS A 622 -15.70 33.45 -12.33
C LYS A 622 -14.76 33.77 -11.20
N LYS A 623 -13.79 34.64 -11.47
CA LYS A 623 -12.96 35.20 -10.41
C LYS A 623 -13.81 36.15 -9.58
N VAL A 624 -13.82 35.94 -8.25
CA VAL A 624 -14.44 36.78 -7.25
C VAL A 624 -13.41 37.30 -6.29
N GLN A 625 -13.62 38.52 -5.78
CA GLN A 625 -12.78 39.13 -4.74
C GLN A 625 -13.61 40.06 -3.89
N ASP A 626 -13.36 40.04 -2.58
CA ASP A 626 -14.02 40.88 -1.59
C ASP A 626 -13.14 41.03 -0.35
N GLN A 627 -13.57 41.83 0.61
CA GLN A 627 -12.93 41.99 1.91
C GLN A 627 -13.85 41.51 3.02
N ILE A 628 -13.29 40.74 3.96
CA ILE A 628 -13.94 40.34 5.20
C ILE A 628 -13.09 40.88 6.34
N HIS A 629 -13.62 41.80 7.17
CA HIS A 629 -12.86 42.47 8.24
C HIS A 629 -11.49 43.01 7.77
N ASP A 630 -11.46 43.75 6.64
CA ASP A 630 -10.23 44.27 6.02
C ASP A 630 -9.26 43.23 5.49
N ILE A 631 -9.58 41.94 5.52
CA ILE A 631 -8.79 40.86 4.93
C ILE A 631 -9.21 40.65 3.48
N ALA A 632 -8.32 40.85 2.53
CA ALA A 632 -8.61 40.69 1.12
C ALA A 632 -8.65 39.21 0.72
N PHE A 633 -9.81 38.75 0.24
CA PHE A 633 -9.99 37.39 -0.28
C PHE A 633 -10.16 37.40 -1.80
N LYS A 634 -9.68 36.32 -2.42
CA LYS A 634 -9.89 36.04 -3.85
C LYS A 634 -10.15 34.55 -4.06
N GLY A 635 -10.96 34.23 -5.07
CA GLY A 635 -11.23 32.86 -5.46
C GLY A 635 -11.86 32.76 -6.83
N PHE A 636 -12.21 31.54 -7.21
CA PHE A 636 -12.93 31.23 -8.41
C PHE A 636 -14.16 30.41 -8.06
N VAL A 637 -15.28 30.79 -8.69
CA VAL A 637 -16.55 30.07 -8.57
C VAL A 637 -16.79 29.33 -9.88
N ASP A 638 -16.98 28.02 -9.81
CA ASP A 638 -17.10 27.16 -10.97
C ASP A 638 -18.27 27.58 -11.86
N ARG A 639 -19.44 27.80 -11.23
CA ARG A 639 -20.63 28.21 -11.94
C ARG A 639 -21.55 29.08 -11.06
N ILE A 640 -22.04 30.15 -11.65
CA ILE A 640 -23.02 31.08 -11.05
C ILE A 640 -24.26 31.08 -11.94
N ASP A 641 -25.40 30.69 -11.36
CA ASP A 641 -26.69 30.68 -12.01
C ASP A 641 -27.58 31.78 -11.42
N THR A 642 -28.37 32.41 -12.27
CA THR A 642 -29.31 33.46 -11.81
C THR A 642 -30.70 33.22 -12.34
N TYR A 643 -31.67 33.66 -11.56
CA TYR A 643 -33.06 33.79 -11.95
C TYR A 643 -33.69 34.98 -11.25
N ASP A 644 -34.24 35.94 -12.01
CA ASP A 644 -34.81 37.20 -11.51
C ASP A 644 -33.80 37.89 -10.56
N HIS A 645 -34.16 38.07 -9.33
CA HIS A 645 -33.34 38.72 -8.31
C HIS A 645 -32.52 37.70 -7.47
N TYR A 646 -32.59 36.41 -7.74
CA TYR A 646 -31.84 35.36 -7.04
C TYR A 646 -30.54 34.97 -7.77
N VAL A 647 -29.55 34.61 -6.97
CA VAL A 647 -28.29 34.04 -7.46
C VAL A 647 -27.97 32.74 -6.69
N SER A 648 -27.52 31.73 -7.44
CA SER A 648 -27.10 30.46 -6.90
C SER A 648 -25.68 30.13 -7.37
N ILE A 649 -24.87 29.52 -6.50
CA ILE A 649 -23.54 29.06 -6.86
C ILE A 649 -23.47 27.53 -6.84
N ILE A 650 -22.78 26.98 -7.82
CA ILE A 650 -22.62 25.55 -7.97
C ILE A 650 -21.13 25.23 -8.11
N ASP A 651 -20.69 24.21 -7.39
CA ASP A 651 -19.32 23.68 -7.43
C ASP A 651 -19.36 22.19 -7.79
N TYR A 652 -18.45 21.77 -8.67
CA TYR A 652 -18.39 20.40 -9.18
C TYR A 652 -17.44 19.56 -8.33
N LYS A 653 -17.91 18.41 -7.85
CA LYS A 653 -17.11 17.50 -7.03
C LYS A 653 -17.11 16.08 -7.57
N SER A 654 -15.96 15.43 -7.57
CA SER A 654 -15.81 14.01 -7.98
C SER A 654 -16.35 13.01 -6.94
N SER A 655 -16.82 13.47 -5.78
CA SER A 655 -17.45 12.66 -4.73
C SER A 655 -18.67 13.35 -4.15
N ALA A 656 -19.59 12.58 -3.58
CA ALA A 656 -20.73 13.15 -2.88
C ALA A 656 -20.25 14.02 -1.71
N LYS A 657 -20.60 15.31 -1.72
CA LYS A 657 -20.22 16.28 -0.71
C LYS A 657 -21.44 17.06 -0.27
N ASN A 658 -21.52 17.31 1.02
CA ASN A 658 -22.50 18.22 1.62
C ASN A 658 -21.76 19.24 2.49
N ILE A 659 -22.41 20.35 2.80
CA ILE A 659 -21.92 21.33 3.75
C ILE A 659 -22.34 20.87 5.14
N ASP A 660 -21.39 20.68 6.03
CA ASP A 660 -21.64 20.45 7.46
C ASP A 660 -21.58 21.80 8.18
N LEU A 661 -22.73 22.29 8.66
CA LEU A 661 -22.83 23.59 9.27
C LEU A 661 -22.05 23.67 10.61
N ASN A 662 -21.96 22.57 11.34
CA ASN A 662 -21.14 22.49 12.54
C ASN A 662 -19.66 22.75 12.22
N LEU A 663 -19.14 22.09 11.17
CA LEU A 663 -17.78 22.31 10.70
C LEU A 663 -17.60 23.70 10.08
N ALA A 664 -18.63 24.23 9.39
CA ALA A 664 -18.56 25.55 8.77
C ALA A 664 -18.41 26.65 9.84
N MET A 665 -19.15 26.59 10.94
CA MET A 665 -19.01 27.51 12.05
C MET A 665 -17.63 27.47 12.72
N GLN A 666 -16.91 26.41 12.57
CA GLN A 666 -15.56 26.23 13.09
C GLN A 666 -14.46 26.39 12.02
N GLY A 667 -14.80 27.05 10.90
CA GLY A 667 -13.84 27.42 9.85
C GLY A 667 -13.43 26.30 8.90
N PHE A 668 -14.21 25.21 8.80
CA PHE A 668 -14.02 24.14 7.83
C PHE A 668 -15.16 24.17 6.79
N GLN A 669 -14.91 23.80 5.56
CA GLN A 669 -15.91 23.74 4.48
C GLN A 669 -16.62 25.09 4.24
N ILE A 670 -15.95 26.20 4.52
CA ILE A 670 -16.51 27.56 4.42
C ILE A 670 -16.47 28.14 3.00
N GLN A 671 -15.72 27.52 2.10
CA GLN A 671 -15.44 28.03 0.76
C GLN A 671 -16.71 28.46 0.02
N MET A 672 -17.70 27.60 -0.05
CA MET A 672 -18.92 27.87 -0.81
C MET A 672 -19.78 28.96 -0.15
N LEU A 673 -19.83 28.99 1.18
CA LEU A 673 -20.58 29.99 1.91
C LEU A 673 -19.99 31.41 1.71
N ILE A 674 -18.67 31.51 1.81
CA ILE A 674 -17.94 32.77 1.55
C ILE A 674 -18.11 33.23 0.10
N TYR A 675 -18.05 32.28 -0.85
CA TYR A 675 -18.26 32.62 -2.26
C TYR A 675 -19.69 33.05 -2.56
N LEU A 676 -20.70 32.49 -1.87
CA LEU A 676 -22.07 32.95 -1.98
C LEU A 676 -22.20 34.42 -1.53
N ASP A 677 -21.61 34.77 -0.39
CA ASP A 677 -21.58 36.14 0.13
C ASP A 677 -20.91 37.12 -0.86
N MET A 678 -19.74 36.73 -1.40
CA MET A 678 -19.04 37.55 -2.41
C MET A 678 -19.85 37.71 -3.69
N VAL A 679 -20.52 36.67 -4.15
CA VAL A 679 -21.32 36.71 -5.38
C VAL A 679 -22.59 37.50 -5.20
N THR A 680 -23.27 37.40 -4.07
CA THR A 680 -24.45 38.24 -3.75
C THR A 680 -24.10 39.72 -3.76
N LYS A 681 -23.00 40.12 -3.15
CA LYS A 681 -22.48 41.49 -3.17
C LYS A 681 -22.09 41.94 -4.59
N MET A 682 -21.42 41.08 -5.37
CA MET A 682 -20.99 41.37 -6.73
C MET A 682 -22.17 41.56 -7.68
N THR A 683 -23.18 40.68 -7.58
CA THR A 683 -24.35 40.70 -8.48
C THR A 683 -25.48 41.59 -8.00
N GLN A 684 -25.47 42.03 -6.74
CA GLN A 684 -26.58 42.73 -6.06
C GLN A 684 -27.89 41.94 -6.14
N LYS A 685 -27.79 40.59 -6.07
CA LYS A 685 -28.93 39.68 -6.07
C LYS A 685 -29.01 38.95 -4.73
N ASP A 686 -30.23 38.53 -4.39
CA ASP A 686 -30.47 37.75 -3.17
C ASP A 686 -29.93 36.33 -3.27
N PRO A 687 -29.44 35.73 -2.18
CA PRO A 687 -28.93 34.38 -2.19
C PRO A 687 -30.08 33.38 -2.43
N GLY A 688 -29.94 32.53 -3.46
CA GLY A 688 -30.91 31.47 -3.82
C GLY A 688 -30.48 30.08 -3.37
N ALA A 689 -29.23 29.71 -3.60
CA ALA A 689 -28.71 28.42 -3.18
C ALA A 689 -27.17 28.35 -3.21
N VAL A 690 -26.65 27.44 -2.41
CA VAL A 690 -25.26 27.00 -2.43
C VAL A 690 -25.21 25.49 -2.63
N LEU A 691 -24.75 25.05 -3.81
CA LEU A 691 -24.97 23.69 -4.25
C LEU A 691 -23.67 22.99 -4.66
N TYR A 692 -23.57 21.70 -4.35
CA TYR A 692 -22.57 20.77 -4.90
C TYR A 692 -23.20 19.86 -5.92
N PHE A 693 -22.53 19.65 -7.04
CA PHE A 693 -22.88 18.65 -8.02
C PHE A 693 -21.83 17.54 -8.08
N ASN A 694 -22.27 16.29 -7.87
CA ASN A 694 -21.38 15.14 -7.94
C ASN A 694 -21.24 14.67 -9.39
N THR A 695 -20.01 14.72 -9.93
CA THR A 695 -19.69 14.35 -11.32
C THR A 695 -19.41 12.86 -11.51
N LYS A 696 -19.29 12.08 -10.42
CA LYS A 696 -18.98 10.65 -10.51
C LYS A 696 -20.25 9.82 -10.72
N LYS A 697 -20.20 8.91 -11.68
CA LYS A 697 -21.27 7.94 -11.94
C LYS A 697 -21.58 7.12 -10.69
N ARG A 698 -22.86 7.04 -10.34
CA ARG A 698 -23.30 6.21 -9.22
C ARG A 698 -23.66 4.82 -9.69
N ILE A 699 -23.11 3.80 -8.99
CA ILE A 699 -23.48 2.41 -9.18
C ILE A 699 -24.82 2.17 -8.46
N LEU A 700 -25.82 1.72 -9.21
CA LEU A 700 -27.13 1.36 -8.67
C LEU A 700 -27.08 -0.05 -8.07
N SER A 701 -27.40 -0.19 -6.79
CA SER A 701 -27.76 -1.49 -6.23
C SER A 701 -29.19 -1.85 -6.66
N VAL A 702 -29.30 -2.74 -7.62
CA VAL A 702 -30.62 -3.32 -8.02
C VAL A 702 -31.04 -4.30 -6.93
N GLN A 703 -32.14 -4.02 -6.22
CA GLN A 703 -32.76 -5.03 -5.36
C GLN A 703 -33.21 -6.21 -6.23
N GLN A 704 -32.93 -7.42 -5.80
CA GLN A 704 -33.08 -8.69 -6.57
C GLN A 704 -34.47 -9.01 -7.16
N ASN A 705 -35.46 -8.15 -7.02
CA ASN A 705 -36.83 -8.37 -7.48
C ASN A 705 -37.29 -7.45 -8.63
N MET A 706 -36.40 -6.66 -9.25
CA MET A 706 -36.82 -5.80 -10.35
C MET A 706 -36.43 -6.39 -11.71
N ASN A 707 -37.33 -7.09 -12.31
CA ASN A 707 -37.27 -7.50 -13.73
C ASN A 707 -37.62 -6.36 -14.72
N LYS A 708 -37.59 -5.11 -14.30
CA LYS A 708 -37.84 -3.95 -15.17
C LYS A 708 -36.57 -3.14 -15.35
N PRO A 709 -36.26 -2.68 -16.59
CA PRO A 709 -35.19 -1.72 -16.78
C PRO A 709 -35.51 -0.46 -15.96
N ILE A 710 -34.50 0.10 -15.28
CA ILE A 710 -34.63 1.35 -14.55
C ILE A 710 -34.95 2.46 -15.55
N GLU A 711 -36.05 3.16 -15.35
CA GLU A 711 -36.43 4.27 -16.21
C GLU A 711 -35.39 5.38 -16.08
N GLU A 712 -35.07 6.04 -17.18
CA GLU A 712 -34.04 7.09 -17.28
C GLU A 712 -34.25 8.19 -16.23
N ASP A 713 -35.50 8.53 -15.94
CA ASP A 713 -35.86 9.52 -14.92
C ASP A 713 -35.52 9.07 -13.49
N GLU A 714 -35.65 7.79 -13.15
CA GLU A 714 -35.27 7.29 -11.83
C GLU A 714 -33.76 7.29 -11.64
N TRP A 715 -33.02 7.06 -12.72
CA TRP A 715 -31.58 7.11 -12.69
C TRP A 715 -31.09 8.57 -12.53
N MET A 716 -31.68 9.56 -13.20
CA MET A 716 -31.33 10.99 -13.07
C MET A 716 -31.57 11.53 -11.67
N LYS A 717 -32.58 11.07 -10.96
CA LYS A 717 -32.87 11.48 -9.57
C LYS A 717 -31.74 11.21 -8.57
N GLN A 718 -30.77 10.37 -8.95
CA GLN A 718 -29.62 10.05 -8.08
C GLN A 718 -28.49 11.08 -8.14
N TYR A 719 -28.52 11.94 -9.15
CA TYR A 719 -27.56 13.05 -9.31
C TYR A 719 -28.00 14.35 -8.65
N ARG A 720 -29.00 14.27 -7.77
CA ARG A 720 -29.52 15.42 -7.03
C ARG A 720 -28.38 16.25 -6.42
N TYR A 721 -28.52 17.60 -6.47
CA TYR A 721 -27.60 18.51 -5.82
C TYR A 721 -27.47 18.20 -4.31
N GLY A 722 -26.29 18.38 -3.75
CA GLY A 722 -26.06 18.54 -2.31
C GLY A 722 -25.97 20.02 -1.95
N GLY A 723 -25.93 20.35 -0.66
CA GLY A 723 -25.82 21.75 -0.19
C GLY A 723 -27.16 22.33 0.27
N TYR A 724 -27.26 23.62 0.36
CA TYR A 724 -28.41 24.30 0.96
C TYR A 724 -29.10 25.21 -0.04
N VAL A 725 -30.44 25.24 0.03
CA VAL A 725 -31.29 26.23 -0.62
C VAL A 725 -31.59 27.34 0.40
N ILE A 726 -31.54 28.58 -0.03
CA ILE A 726 -31.84 29.74 0.82
C ILE A 726 -33.26 30.17 0.54
N ASP A 727 -34.05 30.24 1.60
CA ASP A 727 -35.47 30.64 1.53
C ASP A 727 -35.70 31.95 2.23
N ASP A 728 -36.28 32.87 1.50
CA ASP A 728 -36.71 34.22 2.01
C ASP A 728 -38.12 34.25 2.58
N GLY A 729 -38.71 33.05 2.77
CA GLY A 729 -40.12 32.92 3.21
C GLY A 729 -41.13 33.00 2.07
N SER A 730 -40.72 33.43 0.87
CA SER A 730 -41.57 33.40 -0.32
C SER A 730 -41.54 32.05 -1.06
N HIS A 731 -40.59 31.19 -0.75
CA HIS A 731 -40.29 29.92 -1.40
C HIS A 731 -39.98 30.03 -2.92
N GLN A 732 -39.79 31.25 -3.43
CA GLN A 732 -39.58 31.46 -4.87
C GLN A 732 -38.24 30.91 -5.35
N SER A 733 -37.16 31.08 -4.59
CA SER A 733 -35.85 30.48 -4.94
C SER A 733 -35.92 28.97 -5.11
N LEU A 734 -36.57 28.28 -4.17
CA LEU A 734 -36.78 26.85 -4.11
C LEU A 734 -37.64 26.34 -5.27
N LEU A 735 -38.80 26.99 -5.49
CA LEU A 735 -39.74 26.61 -6.55
C LEU A 735 -39.21 26.89 -7.96
N ASN A 736 -38.26 27.80 -8.13
CA ASN A 736 -37.64 28.08 -9.42
C ASN A 736 -36.36 27.24 -9.67
N LEU A 737 -35.76 26.68 -8.62
CA LEU A 737 -34.71 25.67 -8.79
C LEU A 737 -35.28 24.35 -9.29
N ASP A 738 -36.46 23.92 -8.80
CA ASP A 738 -37.21 22.76 -9.30
C ASP A 738 -38.71 23.02 -9.31
N PRO A 739 -39.25 23.60 -10.42
CA PRO A 739 -40.69 23.88 -10.51
C PRO A 739 -41.57 22.62 -10.68
N THR A 740 -40.94 21.43 -10.84
CA THR A 740 -41.68 20.20 -11.17
C THR A 740 -41.93 19.29 -9.97
N PHE A 741 -41.35 19.56 -8.80
CA PHE A 741 -41.53 18.67 -7.66
C PHE A 741 -42.86 18.83 -6.91
N ASP A 742 -43.47 17.69 -6.57
CA ASP A 742 -44.74 17.65 -5.82
C ASP A 742 -44.53 17.35 -4.31
N LYS A 743 -43.74 16.33 -3.99
CA LYS A 743 -43.45 15.93 -2.58
C LYS A 743 -41.97 16.00 -2.26
N ARG A 744 -41.15 15.44 -3.11
CA ARG A 744 -39.69 15.40 -2.95
C ARG A 744 -39.06 15.86 -4.26
N SER A 745 -38.22 16.87 -4.18
CA SER A 745 -37.50 17.34 -5.35
C SER A 745 -36.52 16.28 -5.88
N SER A 746 -36.45 16.15 -7.18
CA SER A 746 -35.45 15.33 -7.85
C SER A 746 -34.14 16.07 -8.11
N LEU A 747 -34.13 17.40 -8.04
CA LEU A 747 -32.98 18.25 -8.31
C LEU A 747 -32.30 18.73 -7.03
N ILE A 748 -33.04 19.19 -6.05
CA ILE A 748 -32.53 19.85 -4.82
C ILE A 748 -32.86 19.04 -3.57
N PRO A 749 -32.10 19.18 -2.45
CA PRO A 749 -32.29 18.38 -1.26
C PRO A 749 -33.46 18.84 -0.37
N VAL A 750 -34.65 19.00 -0.98
CA VAL A 750 -35.85 19.52 -0.34
C VAL A 750 -37.04 18.56 -0.50
N THR A 751 -37.88 18.53 0.52
CA THR A 751 -39.13 17.74 0.55
C THR A 751 -40.29 18.62 1.07
N TYR A 752 -41.42 18.58 0.43
CA TYR A 752 -42.63 19.26 0.89
C TYR A 752 -43.53 18.31 1.69
N VAL A 753 -43.84 18.72 2.90
CA VAL A 753 -44.66 17.94 3.84
C VAL A 753 -46.10 18.47 3.82
N LYS A 754 -46.96 17.91 2.94
CA LYS A 754 -48.33 18.32 2.73
C LYS A 754 -49.18 18.43 4.02
N SER A 755 -48.94 17.61 5.02
CA SER A 755 -49.68 17.58 6.28
C SER A 755 -49.41 18.78 7.19
N LYS A 756 -48.26 19.47 6.96
CA LYS A 756 -47.83 20.62 7.76
C LYS A 756 -47.71 21.89 6.96
N ASP A 757 -47.91 21.78 5.63
CA ASP A 757 -47.69 22.88 4.68
C ASP A 757 -46.27 23.48 4.80
N GLU A 758 -45.28 22.62 4.91
CA GLU A 758 -43.91 23.00 5.26
C GLU A 758 -42.88 22.35 4.34
N TYR A 759 -41.86 23.10 3.95
CA TYR A 759 -40.68 22.56 3.24
C TYR A 759 -39.63 22.10 4.25
N LYS A 760 -39.08 20.89 4.07
CA LYS A 760 -38.05 20.29 4.92
C LYS A 760 -36.88 19.80 4.08
N GLY A 761 -35.68 19.77 4.70
CA GLY A 761 -34.48 19.31 4.10
C GLY A 761 -33.32 20.27 4.33
N GLN A 762 -32.43 20.39 3.36
CA GLN A 762 -31.30 21.31 3.47
C GLN A 762 -31.74 22.72 3.02
N ILE A 763 -32.39 23.46 3.94
CA ILE A 763 -32.91 24.80 3.74
C ILE A 763 -32.33 25.67 4.86
N LEU A 764 -31.93 26.90 4.50
CA LEU A 764 -31.56 27.95 5.45
C LEU A 764 -32.44 29.14 5.18
N THR A 765 -32.94 29.79 6.21
CA THR A 765 -33.55 31.13 6.07
C THR A 765 -32.46 32.17 5.86
N ILE A 766 -32.86 33.37 5.39
CA ILE A 766 -31.92 34.48 5.20
C ILE A 766 -31.31 34.87 6.55
N GLU A 767 -32.11 34.86 7.63
CA GLU A 767 -31.64 35.18 9.00
C GLU A 767 -30.60 34.16 9.45
N GLN A 768 -30.86 32.87 9.24
CA GLN A 768 -29.92 31.79 9.58
C GLN A 768 -28.62 31.92 8.79
N LEU A 769 -28.73 32.28 7.50
CA LEU A 769 -27.56 32.49 6.64
C LEU A 769 -26.72 33.70 7.15
N HIS A 770 -27.34 34.79 7.59
CA HIS A 770 -26.62 35.93 8.14
C HIS A 770 -25.90 35.55 9.46
N ILE A 771 -26.57 34.85 10.37
CA ILE A 771 -25.95 34.37 11.63
C ILE A 771 -24.74 33.50 11.30
N LEU A 772 -24.87 32.62 10.31
CA LEU A 772 -23.78 31.73 9.85
C LEU A 772 -22.61 32.54 9.28
N PHE A 773 -22.86 33.54 8.44
CA PHE A 773 -21.83 34.42 7.89
C PHE A 773 -21.12 35.22 8.97
N ASP A 774 -21.84 35.76 9.94
CA ASP A 774 -21.24 36.51 11.04
C ASP A 774 -20.29 35.61 11.85
N LYS A 775 -20.74 34.42 12.20
CA LYS A 775 -19.90 33.42 12.93
C LYS A 775 -18.65 33.01 12.14
N ILE A 776 -18.82 32.74 10.85
CA ILE A 776 -17.67 32.36 9.98
C ILE A 776 -16.72 33.56 9.86
N SER A 777 -17.22 34.77 9.70
CA SER A 777 -16.41 35.98 9.54
C SER A 777 -15.61 36.29 10.82
N GLU A 778 -16.21 36.16 11.99
CA GLU A 778 -15.55 36.30 13.29
C GLU A 778 -14.41 35.29 13.41
N HIS A 779 -14.69 34.02 13.12
CA HIS A 779 -13.69 32.95 13.21
C HIS A 779 -12.53 33.11 12.19
N ILE A 780 -12.83 33.57 10.97
CA ILE A 780 -11.79 33.91 9.97
C ILE A 780 -10.90 35.04 10.50
N TYR A 781 -11.48 36.04 11.14
CA TYR A 781 -10.73 37.16 11.69
C TYR A 781 -9.79 36.70 12.83
N GLU A 782 -10.28 35.87 13.74
CA GLU A 782 -9.46 35.26 14.80
C GLU A 782 -8.28 34.44 14.21
N LEU A 783 -8.55 33.60 13.22
CA LEU A 783 -7.49 32.77 12.55
C LEU A 783 -6.48 33.71 11.87
N TYR A 784 -6.92 34.78 11.23
CA TYR A 784 -6.03 35.72 10.57
C TYR A 784 -5.14 36.46 11.55
N GLN A 785 -5.70 36.93 12.69
CA GLN A 785 -4.91 37.58 13.74
C GLN A 785 -3.84 36.62 14.28
N HIS A 786 -4.23 35.41 14.60
CA HIS A 786 -3.33 34.36 15.08
C HIS A 786 -2.20 34.05 14.06
N MET A 787 -2.55 34.02 12.78
CA MET A 787 -1.56 33.85 11.69
C MET A 787 -0.60 35.04 11.59
N MET A 788 -1.10 36.28 11.71
CA MET A 788 -0.28 37.48 11.60
C MET A 788 0.55 37.77 12.86
N GLU A 789 0.19 37.20 13.99
CA GLU A 789 1.02 37.12 15.19
C GLU A 789 2.16 36.12 15.09
N GLY A 790 2.19 35.32 14.01
CA GLY A 790 3.28 34.41 13.70
C GLY A 790 3.14 33.01 14.27
N HIS A 791 1.96 32.61 14.68
CA HIS A 791 1.73 31.27 15.19
C HIS A 791 1.89 30.20 14.12
N ILE A 792 2.83 29.27 14.33
CA ILE A 792 3.19 28.17 13.43
C ILE A 792 3.32 26.83 14.16
N GLU A 793 2.66 26.69 15.29
CA GLU A 793 2.72 25.47 16.10
C GLU A 793 2.19 24.25 15.38
N ILE A 794 2.72 23.08 15.77
CA ILE A 794 2.20 21.77 15.34
C ILE A 794 0.95 21.47 16.17
N ALA A 795 -0.18 21.97 15.72
CA ALA A 795 -1.46 21.91 16.42
C ALA A 795 -2.57 21.47 15.43
N PRO A 796 -2.55 20.23 14.93
CA PRO A 796 -3.58 19.76 14.01
C PRO A 796 -4.93 19.65 14.72
N LYS A 797 -5.99 20.09 14.07
CA LYS A 797 -7.36 19.91 14.55
C LYS A 797 -7.88 18.52 14.20
N GLY A 798 -8.44 17.82 15.17
CA GLY A 798 -9.04 16.49 15.00
C GLY A 798 -10.45 16.43 15.59
N SER A 799 -11.30 15.55 15.11
CA SER A 799 -12.62 15.32 15.69
C SER A 799 -12.67 14.00 16.45
N ASP A 800 -13.31 13.98 17.61
CA ASP A 800 -13.76 12.73 18.21
C ASP A 800 -14.88 12.14 17.33
N GLN A 801 -14.79 10.87 16.98
CA GLN A 801 -15.79 10.17 16.15
C GLN A 801 -17.23 10.25 16.68
N LYS A 802 -17.40 10.55 17.98
CA LYS A 802 -18.71 10.69 18.60
C LYS A 802 -19.29 12.10 18.48
N ALA A 803 -18.46 13.09 18.20
CA ALA A 803 -18.86 14.50 18.24
C ALA A 803 -19.28 15.05 16.87
N THR A 804 -18.78 14.50 15.78
CA THR A 804 -19.11 14.97 14.43
C THR A 804 -19.37 13.79 13.50
N HIS A 805 -20.33 13.91 12.59
CA HIS A 805 -20.60 12.90 11.56
C HIS A 805 -19.49 12.85 10.50
N THR A 806 -18.62 13.85 10.47
CA THR A 806 -17.50 13.97 9.52
C THR A 806 -16.18 14.01 10.29
N LEU A 807 -15.32 13.02 10.05
CA LEU A 807 -14.01 12.95 10.69
C LEU A 807 -13.10 14.08 10.15
N VAL A 808 -12.61 14.94 11.03
CA VAL A 808 -11.54 15.88 10.73
C VAL A 808 -10.23 15.30 11.24
N ASN A 809 -9.41 14.79 10.35
CA ASN A 809 -8.06 14.31 10.67
C ASN A 809 -7.08 14.78 9.60
N PRO A 810 -6.48 15.96 9.74
CA PRO A 810 -5.59 16.52 8.74
C PRO A 810 -4.28 15.73 8.59
N CYS A 811 -3.83 15.02 9.61
CA CYS A 811 -2.58 14.29 9.61
C CYS A 811 -2.61 13.04 8.73
N PHE A 812 -3.80 12.45 8.51
CA PHE A 812 -3.94 11.20 7.75
C PHE A 812 -3.43 11.31 6.30
N TYR A 813 -3.66 12.47 5.67
CA TYR A 813 -3.21 12.73 4.30
C TYR A 813 -2.14 13.83 4.22
N CYS A 814 -1.52 14.19 5.34
CA CYS A 814 -0.55 15.26 5.38
C CYS A 814 0.80 14.79 4.81
N PRO A 815 1.31 15.37 3.72
CA PRO A 815 2.58 14.94 3.13
C PRO A 815 3.80 15.36 3.96
N TYR A 816 3.63 16.18 5.00
CA TYR A 816 4.70 16.73 5.83
C TYR A 816 4.83 16.04 7.19
N HIS A 817 4.17 14.91 7.37
CA HIS A 817 4.19 14.16 8.63
C HIS A 817 5.62 13.80 9.07
N SER A 818 6.49 13.44 8.12
CA SER A 818 7.91 13.14 8.38
C SER A 818 8.72 14.38 8.84
N VAL A 819 8.23 15.59 8.56
CA VAL A 819 8.90 16.85 8.98
C VAL A 819 8.43 17.29 10.36
N CYS A 820 7.11 17.26 10.59
CA CYS A 820 6.53 17.72 11.87
C CYS A 820 6.66 16.68 12.98
N SER A 821 6.80 15.39 12.64
CA SER A 821 6.87 14.28 13.60
C SER A 821 5.74 14.28 14.62
N PHE A 822 4.54 14.74 14.22
CA PHE A 822 3.37 14.70 15.08
C PHE A 822 3.00 13.25 15.38
N ASP A 823 2.88 12.91 16.64
CA ASP A 823 2.50 11.57 17.08
C ASP A 823 1.43 11.68 18.17
N VAL A 824 0.31 10.97 17.97
CA VAL A 824 -0.84 10.98 18.86
C VAL A 824 -0.55 10.50 20.29
N PHE A 825 0.58 9.79 20.48
CA PHE A 825 1.02 9.36 21.81
C PHE A 825 1.74 10.47 22.59
N TYR A 826 2.24 11.49 21.89
CA TYR A 826 3.02 12.59 22.47
C TYR A 826 2.37 13.94 22.28
N ASN A 827 1.49 14.06 21.28
CA ASN A 827 0.86 15.31 20.90
C ASN A 827 -0.65 15.12 20.91
N ASP A 828 -1.36 16.12 21.37
CA ASP A 828 -2.82 16.13 21.35
C ASP A 828 -3.34 16.85 20.11
N TYR A 829 -4.42 16.32 19.52
CA TYR A 829 -5.22 17.09 18.57
C TYR A 829 -5.94 18.23 19.30
N GLN A 830 -6.02 19.38 18.66
CA GLN A 830 -7.04 20.36 19.06
C GLN A 830 -8.41 19.82 18.63
N LEU A 831 -9.25 19.48 19.60
CA LEU A 831 -10.53 18.87 19.30
C LEU A 831 -11.49 19.87 18.67
N VAL A 832 -12.12 19.46 17.57
CA VAL A 832 -13.27 20.16 16.98
C VAL A 832 -14.50 19.80 17.81
N GLU A 833 -15.13 20.80 18.41
CA GLU A 833 -16.26 20.62 19.30
C GLU A 833 -17.57 20.35 18.52
N PHE A 834 -18.48 19.64 19.15
CA PHE A 834 -19.85 19.54 18.66
C PHE A 834 -20.62 20.78 19.06
N LEU A 835 -21.10 21.55 18.09
CA LEU A 835 -21.98 22.70 18.29
C LEU A 835 -23.42 22.28 18.03
N ASP A 836 -24.32 22.71 18.88
CA ASP A 836 -25.76 22.59 18.65
C ASP A 836 -26.19 23.67 17.63
N VAL A 837 -26.09 23.30 16.36
CA VAL A 837 -26.35 24.17 15.21
C VAL A 837 -27.79 24.67 15.22
N ASP A 838 -28.76 23.81 15.58
CA ASP A 838 -30.18 24.15 15.60
C ASP A 838 -30.47 25.22 16.68
N SER A 839 -29.85 25.11 17.85
CA SER A 839 -29.93 26.11 18.91
C SER A 839 -29.28 27.44 18.49
N ILE A 840 -28.13 27.40 17.82
CA ILE A 840 -27.40 28.61 17.40
C ILE A 840 -28.15 29.35 16.29
N LEU A 841 -28.67 28.61 15.29
CA LEU A 841 -29.39 29.16 14.15
C LEU A 841 -30.88 29.38 14.43
N GLY A 842 -31.43 28.69 15.45
CA GLY A 842 -32.86 28.78 15.79
C GLY A 842 -33.27 30.04 16.54
N GLY A 843 -32.30 30.84 17.06
CA GLY A 843 -32.58 32.03 17.87
C GLY A 843 -33.50 31.72 19.07
N GLU A 844 -33.15 32.13 20.27
CA GLU A 844 -33.93 31.93 21.50
C GLU A 844 -35.45 32.18 21.30
N GLU A 845 -36.23 31.16 20.95
CA GLU A 845 -37.66 31.11 21.15
C GLU A 845 -38.02 29.70 21.64
N ASP A 846 -38.26 29.69 22.92
CA ASP A 846 -39.02 28.78 23.80
C ASP A 846 -38.26 28.40 25.09
N ALA A 847 -37.91 29.41 25.83
CA ALA A 847 -37.70 29.26 27.26
C ALA A 847 -38.74 30.14 28.00
N ILE A 848 -40.03 29.79 27.89
CA ILE A 848 -41.05 30.12 28.87
C ILE A 848 -41.94 28.92 29.10
#